data_474883777d2ce7fb706a6f3caab7b6a5
#
_entry.id   474883777d2ce7fb706a6f3caab7b6a5
#
_cell.length_a   1.000
_cell.length_b   1.000
_cell.length_c   1.000
_cell.angle_alpha   90.00
_cell.angle_beta   90.00
_cell.angle_gamma   90.00
#
_symmetry.space_group_name_H-M   'P 1'
#
loop_
_entity.id
_entity.type
_entity.pdbx_description
1 polymer ?
#
loop_
_entity_poly.entity_id
_entity_poly.type
_entity_poly.pdbx_seq_one_letter_code
_entity_poly.pdbx_strand_id
1 'polypeptide(L)'
;MKQIVAYLLMISMILSNNTMTIAAQVKSQSSVAEHSSEVVNIPDKYLLNAMLEQGDQNGDGRLTTEELKSVKEIYISDADKNEIDFTGIEYATNLKYVYINNAKKLNHTEELKQLTKIERLTVTGVADNDIENIAKMESLTDLDISGSFKNINGLEQLKKLEYLRLKSDELEDIQTLKNLDNLDELYINECKKIKDISCLKKGAYSTLGISENIPADQVLDYEDFGDVTIQKGNFMEMFESPVEIYSDPDDNPDSMSIFSYRSNNIKIIDKDGKAVAKGETDVTIAVNGRENEASRTIHVKVQDGSDIDPAGETKEQLPILTGNPAGGQISINAIYENGNVYDLTNNGEKVANDAKSYMVDYVYDGNKYYMFKTKISKSGNLYTGLETGDMKLQNFTVKKVDKNFFITNDNTLYRINEKNQAEKIDENVEDIKAFDLYLLNGRCLVLHKDGVLTEVKDFDFKVQNVKKIAAYNYIVQNDGSMLFIDWYEEYGESSSKTRKVADTEMTVVAMEDRVYQYTLLLKDQTLYIYDEGKLHKIADDVKKVTPYSCVYENINGEYYAYERESDEKGKEFFITSKISCTNEKFTGVTQDGTVYIEGEKILTDVVNCKFYMKESMYFMVRKDGTVWAYWFPYLAEKVLNYDGEKVEPTPEPTPRPTPTPTPQPIPAPTPSSGTTASSNAEPQQIKVNKISFSAISTKIAAGKKIKLTTLINPQNATNKTLKWTTSNNKLATVDK
;
A
#
# COMPACT_ATOMS: atom_id res chain seq x y z
N MET A 1 -7.51 5.14 14.32
CA MET A 1 -8.55 5.70 15.21
C MET A 1 -9.56 6.61 14.50
N LYS A 2 -9.19 7.66 13.74
CA LYS A 2 -10.18 8.50 13.02
C LYS A 2 -10.99 7.75 11.95
N GLN A 3 -10.43 6.75 11.30
CA GLN A 3 -11.14 5.92 10.31
C GLN A 3 -12.07 4.89 10.98
N ILE A 4 -11.70 4.33 12.11
CA ILE A 4 -12.53 3.38 12.88
C ILE A 4 -13.72 4.10 13.51
N VAL A 5 -13.55 5.33 14.01
CA VAL A 5 -14.65 6.15 14.53
C VAL A 5 -15.62 6.57 13.42
N ALA A 6 -15.14 6.84 12.20
CA ALA A 6 -15.99 7.13 11.05
C ALA A 6 -16.81 5.90 10.61
N TYR A 7 -16.22 4.70 10.68
CA TYR A 7 -16.92 3.44 10.37
C TYR A 7 -17.99 3.11 11.41
N LEU A 8 -17.71 3.32 12.69
CA LEU A 8 -18.68 3.11 13.79
C LEU A 8 -19.82 4.14 13.77
N LEU A 9 -19.55 5.38 13.36
CA LEU A 9 -20.61 6.40 13.17
C LEU A 9 -21.49 6.12 11.94
N MET A 10 -20.95 5.54 10.88
CA MET A 10 -21.74 5.12 9.72
C MET A 10 -22.69 3.95 10.05
N ILE A 11 -22.25 3.00 10.83
CA ILE A 11 -23.08 1.87 11.27
C ILE A 11 -24.21 2.35 12.20
N SER A 12 -23.94 3.32 13.08
CA SER A 12 -25.00 3.86 13.97
C SER A 12 -26.06 4.70 13.25
N MET A 13 -25.73 5.31 12.12
CA MET A 13 -26.71 6.06 11.30
C MET A 13 -27.56 5.17 10.39
N ILE A 14 -27.10 3.99 10.02
CA ILE A 14 -27.87 3.02 9.23
C ILE A 14 -28.93 2.30 10.10
N LEU A 15 -28.67 2.13 11.39
CA LEU A 15 -29.57 1.45 12.32
C LEU A 15 -30.70 2.33 12.87
N SER A 16 -30.67 3.65 12.67
CA SER A 16 -31.70 4.56 13.22
C SER A 16 -32.86 4.90 12.29
N ASN A 17 -32.89 4.45 11.04
CA ASN A 17 -33.91 4.87 10.06
C ASN A 17 -34.85 3.78 9.55
N ASN A 18 -34.88 2.56 10.15
CA ASN A 18 -35.80 1.51 9.73
C ASN A 18 -36.70 0.95 10.84
N THR A 19 -37.29 1.82 11.65
CA THR A 19 -38.40 1.42 12.50
C THR A 19 -39.61 2.32 12.21
N MET A 20 -40.39 1.99 11.20
CA MET A 20 -41.84 2.11 11.14
C MET A 20 -42.36 1.68 9.78
N THR A 21 -43.30 0.75 9.85
CA THR A 21 -44.23 0.28 8.85
C THR A 21 -43.94 -1.13 8.33
N ILE A 22 -44.52 -2.12 8.95
CA ILE A 22 -45.35 -3.18 8.37
C ILE A 22 -45.97 -3.95 9.54
N ALA A 23 -47.16 -3.53 9.97
CA ALA A 23 -48.12 -4.38 10.66
C ALA A 23 -49.37 -4.38 9.80
N ALA A 24 -49.67 -5.49 9.18
CA ALA A 24 -50.95 -6.07 8.86
C ALA A 24 -50.97 -6.85 7.54
N GLN A 25 -51.43 -8.05 7.65
CA GLN A 25 -51.87 -9.03 6.65
C GLN A 25 -50.77 -10.06 6.23
N VAL A 26 -50.88 -11.29 6.78
CA VAL A 26 -51.58 -12.39 6.10
C VAL A 26 -51.79 -13.55 7.09
N LYS A 27 -53.01 -13.86 7.43
CA LYS A 27 -53.43 -15.21 7.84
C LYS A 27 -53.75 -15.98 6.57
N SER A 28 -52.95 -16.98 6.23
CA SER A 28 -53.44 -18.13 5.48
C SER A 28 -52.59 -19.36 5.86
N GLN A 29 -53.29 -20.37 6.32
CA GLN A 29 -52.76 -21.66 6.68
C GLN A 29 -52.05 -22.35 5.53
N SER A 30 -50.82 -22.83 5.81
CA SER A 30 -50.33 -24.04 5.17
C SER A 30 -49.58 -24.82 6.24
N SER A 31 -50.06 -26.01 6.51
CA SER A 31 -49.47 -27.02 7.37
C SER A 31 -48.10 -27.45 6.78
N VAL A 32 -47.03 -26.90 7.34
CA VAL A 32 -45.70 -27.45 7.20
C VAL A 32 -45.40 -28.17 8.49
N ALA A 33 -44.96 -29.42 8.38
CA ALA A 33 -44.57 -30.23 9.52
C ALA A 33 -43.56 -29.45 10.39
N GLU A 34 -43.91 -29.20 11.63
CA GLU A 34 -43.00 -28.67 12.65
C GLU A 34 -41.88 -29.71 12.86
N HIS A 35 -40.71 -29.45 12.30
CA HIS A 35 -39.48 -29.93 12.91
C HIS A 35 -39.30 -29.04 14.13
N SER A 36 -39.66 -29.54 15.31
CA SER A 36 -39.33 -28.88 16.58
C SER A 36 -37.85 -28.90 16.77
N SER A 37 -37.16 -27.85 16.32
CA SER A 37 -35.74 -27.64 16.69
C SER A 37 -35.70 -27.39 18.20
N GLU A 38 -34.77 -28.09 18.86
CA GLU A 38 -34.64 -28.02 20.32
C GLU A 38 -34.19 -26.60 20.73
N VAL A 39 -34.88 -26.05 21.75
CA VAL A 39 -34.48 -24.75 22.32
C VAL A 39 -33.20 -24.93 23.11
N VAL A 40 -32.20 -24.15 22.81
CA VAL A 40 -30.84 -24.20 23.42
C VAL A 40 -30.89 -23.40 24.74
N ASN A 41 -30.32 -23.99 25.79
CA ASN A 41 -30.12 -23.27 27.04
C ASN A 41 -28.82 -22.45 26.96
N ILE A 42 -28.94 -21.11 27.01
CA ILE A 42 -27.79 -20.17 27.06
C ILE A 42 -27.90 -19.45 28.40
N PRO A 43 -27.13 -19.85 29.43
CA PRO A 43 -27.27 -19.32 30.79
C PRO A 43 -26.73 -17.91 30.93
N ASP A 44 -25.76 -17.52 30.10
CA ASP A 44 -25.18 -16.20 30.13
C ASP A 44 -26.09 -15.16 29.47
N LYS A 45 -26.45 -14.12 30.22
CA LYS A 45 -27.37 -13.10 29.75
C LYS A 45 -26.78 -12.20 28.64
N TYR A 46 -25.45 -11.94 28.68
CA TYR A 46 -24.80 -11.10 27.68
C TYR A 46 -24.68 -11.89 26.37
N LEU A 47 -24.26 -13.15 26.45
CA LEU A 47 -24.19 -14.04 25.31
C LEU A 47 -25.58 -14.27 24.69
N LEU A 48 -26.58 -14.56 25.52
CA LEU A 48 -27.96 -14.76 25.06
C LEU A 48 -28.46 -13.50 24.31
N ASN A 49 -28.31 -12.32 24.91
CA ASN A 49 -28.78 -11.07 24.28
C ASN A 49 -28.08 -10.81 22.93
N ALA A 50 -26.76 -10.98 22.86
CA ALA A 50 -26.00 -10.79 21.61
C ALA A 50 -26.43 -11.79 20.52
N MET A 51 -26.77 -13.02 20.90
CA MET A 51 -27.27 -14.03 19.96
C MET A 51 -28.72 -13.80 19.54
N LEU A 52 -29.60 -13.30 20.45
CA LEU A 52 -31.00 -13.00 20.13
C LEU A 52 -31.11 -11.91 19.05
N GLU A 53 -30.22 -10.93 19.04
CA GLU A 53 -30.22 -9.83 18.05
C GLU A 53 -30.18 -10.33 16.59
N GLN A 54 -29.53 -11.47 16.32
CA GLN A 54 -29.39 -12.02 14.99
C GLN A 54 -30.18 -13.34 14.81
N GLY A 55 -30.31 -14.11 15.89
CA GLY A 55 -30.84 -15.46 15.86
C GLY A 55 -32.37 -15.53 16.00
N ASP A 56 -32.95 -14.72 16.84
CA ASP A 56 -34.39 -14.78 17.15
C ASP A 56 -35.26 -14.27 15.98
N GLN A 57 -35.47 -15.16 15.01
CA GLN A 57 -36.19 -14.82 13.78
C GLN A 57 -37.72 -14.78 14.00
N ASN A 58 -38.21 -15.46 15.04
CA ASN A 58 -39.63 -15.55 15.31
C ASN A 58 -40.12 -14.54 16.40
N GLY A 59 -39.16 -13.91 17.12
CA GLY A 59 -39.41 -12.88 18.14
C GLY A 59 -39.96 -13.43 19.46
N ASP A 60 -39.71 -14.72 19.76
CA ASP A 60 -40.23 -15.36 20.97
C ASP A 60 -39.28 -15.25 22.19
N GLY A 61 -38.07 -14.66 22.01
CA GLY A 61 -37.07 -14.47 23.03
C GLY A 61 -36.34 -15.74 23.42
N ARG A 62 -36.38 -16.77 22.56
CA ARG A 62 -35.68 -18.05 22.72
C ARG A 62 -34.88 -18.35 21.45
N LEU A 63 -33.85 -19.18 21.56
CA LEU A 63 -33.04 -19.60 20.43
C LEU A 63 -33.09 -21.11 20.27
N THR A 64 -33.46 -21.54 19.11
CA THR A 64 -33.39 -22.94 18.68
C THR A 64 -32.06 -23.24 18.02
N THR A 65 -31.70 -24.53 17.90
CA THR A 65 -30.50 -24.96 17.20
C THR A 65 -30.45 -24.50 15.72
N GLU A 66 -31.63 -24.33 15.07
CA GLU A 66 -31.68 -23.81 13.69
C GLU A 66 -31.49 -22.30 13.64
N GLU A 67 -32.06 -21.55 14.57
CA GLU A 67 -31.89 -20.10 14.65
C GLU A 67 -30.47 -19.69 14.97
N LEU A 68 -29.78 -20.44 15.83
CA LEU A 68 -28.38 -20.21 16.14
C LEU A 68 -27.44 -20.35 14.92
N LYS A 69 -27.81 -21.08 13.89
CA LYS A 69 -27.06 -21.13 12.62
C LYS A 69 -27.11 -19.83 11.83
N SER A 70 -28.03 -18.94 12.11
CA SER A 70 -28.09 -17.60 11.49
C SER A 70 -27.13 -16.61 12.12
N VAL A 71 -26.66 -16.86 13.36
CA VAL A 71 -25.72 -16.01 14.08
C VAL A 71 -24.35 -16.09 13.42
N LYS A 72 -23.85 -14.94 12.97
CA LYS A 72 -22.53 -14.82 12.30
C LYS A 72 -21.51 -14.08 13.14
N GLU A 73 -21.98 -13.23 14.04
CA GLU A 73 -21.14 -12.40 14.89
C GLU A 73 -21.75 -12.23 16.27
N ILE A 74 -20.90 -12.15 17.28
CA ILE A 74 -21.23 -11.85 18.65
C ILE A 74 -20.45 -10.62 19.04
N TYR A 75 -21.15 -9.59 19.51
CA TYR A 75 -20.56 -8.33 19.94
C TYR A 75 -21.04 -7.97 21.35
N ILE A 76 -20.13 -8.05 22.32
CA ILE A 76 -20.33 -7.66 23.70
C ILE A 76 -19.29 -6.59 24.04
N SER A 77 -19.66 -5.31 23.85
CA SER A 77 -18.76 -4.16 24.02
C SER A 77 -18.32 -3.95 25.47
N ASP A 78 -19.18 -4.31 26.41
CA ASP A 78 -18.88 -4.22 27.85
C ASP A 78 -19.57 -5.36 28.61
N ALA A 79 -18.78 -6.32 29.05
CA ALA A 79 -19.23 -7.39 29.93
C ALA A 79 -19.36 -6.94 31.41
N ASP A 80 -19.12 -5.65 31.70
CA ASP A 80 -19.26 -5.04 33.03
C ASP A 80 -18.46 -5.81 34.12
N LYS A 81 -17.26 -6.31 33.75
CA LYS A 81 -16.39 -7.14 34.59
C LYS A 81 -17.05 -8.42 35.14
N ASN A 82 -18.07 -8.92 34.46
CA ASN A 82 -18.69 -10.22 34.81
C ASN A 82 -17.91 -11.38 34.18
N GLU A 83 -18.22 -12.57 34.64
CA GLU A 83 -17.79 -13.81 33.98
C GLU A 83 -18.70 -14.06 32.78
N ILE A 84 -18.17 -14.54 31.69
CA ILE A 84 -18.92 -14.95 30.49
C ILE A 84 -18.89 -16.45 30.39
N ASP A 85 -20.06 -17.06 30.23
CA ASP A 85 -20.27 -18.51 30.08
C ASP A 85 -20.64 -18.83 28.63
N PHE A 86 -19.78 -19.57 27.94
CA PHE A 86 -19.94 -19.93 26.53
C PHE A 86 -20.91 -21.11 26.27
N THR A 87 -21.55 -21.66 27.31
CA THR A 87 -22.55 -22.73 27.13
C THR A 87 -23.62 -22.33 26.12
N GLY A 88 -23.80 -23.12 25.07
CA GLY A 88 -24.77 -22.91 23.99
C GLY A 88 -24.17 -22.24 22.72
N ILE A 89 -22.94 -21.70 22.78
CA ILE A 89 -22.28 -21.09 21.63
C ILE A 89 -21.96 -22.12 20.53
N GLU A 90 -21.74 -23.38 20.91
CA GLU A 90 -21.38 -24.47 20.01
C GLU A 90 -22.40 -24.73 18.90
N TYR A 91 -23.65 -24.29 19.11
CA TYR A 91 -24.72 -24.40 18.11
C TYR A 91 -24.68 -23.28 17.04
N ALA A 92 -23.93 -22.22 17.28
CA ALA A 92 -23.77 -21.12 16.32
C ALA A 92 -22.70 -21.47 15.24
N THR A 93 -22.91 -22.57 14.52
CA THR A 93 -21.92 -23.20 13.61
C THR A 93 -21.52 -22.34 12.39
N ASN A 94 -22.16 -21.20 12.15
CA ASN A 94 -21.80 -20.24 11.12
C ASN A 94 -21.15 -18.96 11.68
N LEU A 95 -20.85 -18.95 12.98
CA LEU A 95 -20.19 -17.83 13.64
C LEU A 95 -18.80 -17.60 13.07
N LYS A 96 -18.51 -16.32 12.76
CA LYS A 96 -17.26 -15.87 12.17
C LYS A 96 -16.50 -14.91 13.07
N TYR A 97 -17.20 -14.07 13.82
CA TYR A 97 -16.64 -12.98 14.60
C TYR A 97 -17.15 -13.01 16.02
N VAL A 98 -16.23 -13.01 17.00
CA VAL A 98 -16.56 -12.88 18.42
C VAL A 98 -15.75 -11.72 18.99
N TYR A 99 -16.45 -10.74 19.55
CA TYR A 99 -15.86 -9.61 20.26
C TYR A 99 -16.49 -9.52 21.67
N ILE A 100 -15.69 -9.75 22.70
CA ILE A 100 -16.11 -9.66 24.11
C ILE A 100 -15.09 -8.84 24.87
N ASN A 101 -15.44 -7.64 25.26
CA ASN A 101 -14.57 -6.74 26.02
C ASN A 101 -15.00 -6.63 27.48
N ASN A 102 -14.03 -6.30 28.35
CA ASN A 102 -14.20 -6.05 29.78
C ASN A 102 -14.79 -7.25 30.56
N ALA A 103 -14.61 -8.49 30.09
CA ALA A 103 -14.91 -9.68 30.84
C ALA A 103 -13.86 -9.94 31.92
N LYS A 104 -14.28 -10.40 33.09
CA LYS A 104 -13.40 -10.77 34.19
C LYS A 104 -12.81 -12.17 34.02
N LYS A 105 -13.59 -13.07 33.47
CA LYS A 105 -13.24 -14.49 33.31
C LYS A 105 -14.12 -15.12 32.25
N LEU A 106 -13.58 -16.11 31.54
CA LEU A 106 -14.30 -16.97 30.61
C LEU A 106 -14.56 -18.32 31.23
N ASN A 107 -15.76 -18.87 31.02
CA ASN A 107 -16.15 -20.20 31.44
C ASN A 107 -16.60 -21.01 30.22
N HIS A 108 -16.42 -22.31 30.24
CA HIS A 108 -16.80 -23.25 29.19
C HIS A 108 -16.23 -22.87 27.79
N THR A 109 -14.97 -22.39 27.77
CA THR A 109 -14.28 -22.06 26.51
C THR A 109 -14.03 -23.29 25.63
N GLU A 110 -14.15 -24.50 26.19
CA GLU A 110 -14.13 -25.76 25.43
C GLU A 110 -15.24 -25.86 24.38
N GLU A 111 -16.32 -25.10 24.50
CA GLU A 111 -17.41 -25.08 23.51
C GLU A 111 -17.00 -24.34 22.23
N LEU A 112 -16.04 -23.41 22.30
CA LEU A 112 -15.51 -22.69 21.15
C LEU A 112 -14.83 -23.59 20.11
N LYS A 113 -14.25 -24.73 20.52
CA LYS A 113 -13.54 -25.67 19.63
C LYS A 113 -14.39 -26.25 18.50
N GLN A 114 -15.73 -26.19 18.63
CA GLN A 114 -16.68 -26.69 17.63
C GLN A 114 -16.92 -25.68 16.51
N LEU A 115 -16.51 -24.42 16.70
CA LEU A 115 -16.76 -23.31 15.79
C LEU A 115 -15.68 -23.25 14.69
N THR A 116 -15.77 -24.14 13.73
CA THR A 116 -14.75 -24.29 12.67
C THR A 116 -14.72 -23.20 11.60
N LYS A 117 -15.61 -22.20 11.68
CA LYS A 117 -15.69 -21.09 10.72
C LYS A 117 -15.29 -19.75 11.33
N ILE A 118 -14.88 -19.73 12.58
CA ILE A 118 -14.51 -18.50 13.26
C ILE A 118 -13.22 -17.95 12.64
N GLU A 119 -13.27 -16.70 12.20
CA GLU A 119 -12.16 -16.00 11.56
C GLU A 119 -11.49 -15.01 12.53
N ARG A 120 -12.29 -14.34 13.38
CA ARG A 120 -11.79 -13.35 14.34
C ARG A 120 -12.29 -13.59 15.75
N LEU A 121 -11.37 -13.55 16.71
CA LEU A 121 -11.67 -13.69 18.13
C LEU A 121 -10.98 -12.57 18.92
N THR A 122 -11.77 -11.69 19.53
CA THR A 122 -11.31 -10.69 20.50
C THR A 122 -11.98 -10.95 21.82
N VAL A 123 -11.21 -11.35 22.85
CA VAL A 123 -11.77 -11.67 24.17
C VAL A 123 -10.85 -11.24 25.29
N THR A 124 -11.47 -10.71 26.37
CA THR A 124 -10.79 -10.41 27.64
C THR A 124 -11.12 -11.45 28.72
N GLY A 125 -10.33 -11.50 29.79
CA GLY A 125 -10.54 -12.44 30.90
C GLY A 125 -9.98 -13.84 30.66
N VAL A 126 -9.08 -14.00 29.70
CA VAL A 126 -8.45 -15.26 29.30
C VAL A 126 -7.50 -15.76 30.39
N ALA A 127 -7.52 -17.07 30.66
CA ALA A 127 -6.63 -17.78 31.56
C ALA A 127 -5.86 -18.90 30.83
N ASP A 128 -4.86 -19.51 31.48
CA ASP A 128 -4.02 -20.55 30.87
C ASP A 128 -4.82 -21.70 30.23
N ASN A 129 -5.90 -22.14 30.88
CA ASN A 129 -6.73 -23.25 30.33
C ASN A 129 -7.51 -22.86 29.07
N ASP A 130 -7.79 -21.58 28.87
CA ASP A 130 -8.53 -21.09 27.70
C ASP A 130 -7.66 -21.11 26.47
N ILE A 131 -6.35 -20.91 26.61
CA ILE A 131 -5.37 -20.96 25.51
C ILE A 131 -5.43 -22.31 24.77
N GLU A 132 -5.52 -23.43 25.49
CA GLU A 132 -5.63 -24.76 24.87
C GLU A 132 -6.89 -24.93 24.03
N ASN A 133 -7.99 -24.29 24.41
CA ASN A 133 -9.26 -24.34 23.68
C ASN A 133 -9.23 -23.43 22.46
N ILE A 134 -8.71 -22.21 22.61
CA ILE A 134 -8.50 -21.25 21.52
C ILE A 134 -7.57 -21.82 20.45
N ALA A 135 -6.51 -22.51 20.85
CA ALA A 135 -5.53 -23.17 19.96
C ALA A 135 -6.13 -24.20 19.01
N LYS A 136 -7.34 -24.69 19.27
CA LYS A 136 -8.06 -25.66 18.41
C LYS A 136 -8.89 -25.01 17.32
N MET A 137 -8.98 -23.68 17.31
CA MET A 137 -9.78 -22.91 16.35
C MET A 137 -8.95 -22.61 15.09
N GLU A 138 -8.64 -23.64 14.30
CA GLU A 138 -7.69 -23.59 13.15
C GLU A 138 -8.12 -22.65 12.00
N SER A 139 -9.33 -22.08 12.07
CA SER A 139 -9.82 -21.12 11.06
C SER A 139 -9.46 -19.68 11.37
N LEU A 140 -8.96 -19.37 12.59
CA LEU A 140 -8.61 -18.01 13.00
C LEU A 140 -7.54 -17.40 12.10
N THR A 141 -7.83 -16.19 11.68
CA THR A 141 -6.92 -15.25 11.01
C THR A 141 -6.52 -14.11 11.93
N ASP A 142 -7.41 -13.71 12.83
CA ASP A 142 -7.21 -12.60 13.77
C ASP A 142 -7.50 -13.05 15.22
N LEU A 143 -6.53 -12.87 16.11
CA LEU A 143 -6.67 -13.21 17.52
C LEU A 143 -6.18 -12.07 18.41
N ASP A 144 -7.08 -11.53 19.23
CA ASP A 144 -6.77 -10.51 20.25
C ASP A 144 -7.24 -11.03 21.62
N ILE A 145 -6.29 -11.35 22.49
CA ILE A 145 -6.58 -11.93 23.80
C ILE A 145 -5.92 -11.15 24.94
N SER A 146 -6.71 -10.90 25.97
CA SER A 146 -6.27 -10.21 27.18
C SER A 146 -6.69 -10.97 28.42
N GLY A 147 -5.78 -11.09 29.42
CA GLY A 147 -6.09 -11.79 30.65
C GLY A 147 -4.90 -12.09 31.54
N SER A 148 -4.97 -13.20 32.29
CA SER A 148 -3.92 -13.66 33.18
C SER A 148 -3.45 -15.05 32.75
N PHE A 149 -2.70 -15.11 31.67
CA PHE A 149 -2.09 -16.33 31.14
C PHE A 149 -0.56 -16.21 31.14
N LYS A 150 0.12 -17.35 31.42
CA LYS A 150 1.58 -17.40 31.57
C LYS A 150 2.29 -17.93 30.34
N ASN A 151 1.58 -18.65 29.50
CA ASN A 151 2.12 -19.23 28.28
C ASN A 151 1.05 -19.24 27.18
N ILE A 152 1.51 -19.40 25.96
CA ILE A 152 0.70 -19.45 24.74
C ILE A 152 0.91 -20.75 23.98
N ASN A 153 1.28 -21.82 24.69
CA ASN A 153 1.51 -23.13 24.08
C ASN A 153 0.25 -23.65 23.39
N GLY A 154 0.43 -24.13 22.17
CA GLY A 154 -0.66 -24.60 21.31
C GLY A 154 -1.05 -23.59 20.26
N LEU A 155 -0.86 -22.26 20.45
CA LEU A 155 -1.20 -21.26 19.42
C LEU A 155 -0.42 -21.48 18.12
N GLU A 156 0.72 -22.17 18.15
CA GLU A 156 1.48 -22.54 16.95
C GLU A 156 0.70 -23.44 15.98
N GLN A 157 -0.46 -23.97 16.37
CA GLN A 157 -1.37 -24.72 15.51
C GLN A 157 -2.23 -23.82 14.60
N LEU A 158 -2.39 -22.55 14.96
CA LEU A 158 -3.20 -21.58 14.21
C LEU A 158 -2.47 -21.10 12.95
N LYS A 159 -2.31 -21.98 11.96
CA LYS A 159 -1.49 -21.73 10.75
C LYS A 159 -2.02 -20.66 9.80
N LYS A 160 -3.23 -20.18 10.01
CA LYS A 160 -3.85 -19.10 9.20
C LYS A 160 -3.76 -17.75 9.88
N LEU A 161 -3.19 -17.70 11.09
CA LEU A 161 -3.16 -16.47 11.87
C LEU A 161 -2.25 -15.44 11.18
N GLU A 162 -2.83 -14.28 10.90
CA GLU A 162 -2.19 -13.12 10.26
C GLU A 162 -2.01 -11.97 11.25
N TYR A 163 -2.95 -11.83 12.20
CA TYR A 163 -2.92 -10.81 13.25
C TYR A 163 -2.96 -11.47 14.63
N LEU A 164 -2.04 -11.08 15.53
CA LEU A 164 -2.01 -11.53 16.93
C LEU A 164 -1.73 -10.39 17.88
N ARG A 165 -2.65 -10.17 18.82
CA ARG A 165 -2.43 -9.27 19.96
C ARG A 165 -2.54 -10.04 21.25
N LEU A 166 -1.50 -9.91 22.07
CA LEU A 166 -1.41 -10.54 23.41
C LEU A 166 -1.31 -9.46 24.48
N LYS A 167 -2.14 -9.57 25.50
CA LYS A 167 -2.10 -8.71 26.66
C LYS A 167 -2.16 -9.53 27.94
N SER A 168 -1.00 -9.69 28.60
CA SER A 168 -0.92 -10.37 29.91
C SER A 168 0.32 -9.94 30.69
N ASP A 169 0.14 -9.44 31.90
CA ASP A 169 1.22 -9.14 32.81
C ASP A 169 1.95 -10.41 33.33
N GLU A 170 1.39 -11.60 33.07
CA GLU A 170 1.93 -12.89 33.52
C GLU A 170 2.71 -13.65 32.42
N LEU A 171 2.57 -13.27 31.16
CA LEU A 171 3.21 -13.95 30.03
C LEU A 171 4.73 -13.75 30.05
N GLU A 172 5.48 -14.85 30.07
CA GLU A 172 6.94 -14.86 30.19
C GLU A 172 7.66 -15.42 28.94
N ASP A 173 6.97 -16.22 28.11
CA ASP A 173 7.57 -16.93 26.97
C ASP A 173 6.67 -16.87 25.73
N ILE A 174 7.30 -16.53 24.61
CA ILE A 174 6.67 -16.43 23.29
C ILE A 174 7.35 -17.34 22.24
N GLN A 175 8.15 -18.31 22.66
CA GLN A 175 8.95 -19.19 21.75
C GLN A 175 8.10 -19.93 20.74
N THR A 176 6.83 -20.16 21.01
CA THR A 176 5.88 -20.81 20.09
C THR A 176 5.60 -19.99 18.83
N LEU A 177 5.72 -18.66 18.89
CA LEU A 177 5.43 -17.74 17.78
C LEU A 177 6.34 -17.97 16.56
N LYS A 178 7.54 -18.50 16.74
CA LYS A 178 8.46 -18.83 15.63
C LYS A 178 7.85 -19.81 14.60
N ASN A 179 6.79 -20.52 14.98
CA ASN A 179 6.11 -21.50 14.15
C ASN A 179 4.88 -20.95 13.40
N LEU A 180 4.53 -19.69 13.60
CA LEU A 180 3.45 -18.99 12.89
C LEU A 180 4.00 -18.33 11.64
N ASP A 181 3.96 -19.03 10.50
CA ASP A 181 4.60 -18.57 9.26
C ASP A 181 3.81 -17.49 8.50
N ASN A 182 2.52 -17.34 8.79
CA ASN A 182 1.65 -16.37 8.13
C ASN A 182 1.37 -15.12 8.98
N LEU A 183 1.93 -15.07 10.20
CA LEU A 183 1.71 -13.93 11.09
C LEU A 183 2.41 -12.69 10.53
N ASP A 184 1.62 -11.64 10.27
CA ASP A 184 2.05 -10.39 9.67
C ASP A 184 2.07 -9.22 10.67
N GLU A 185 1.09 -9.18 11.56
CA GLU A 185 1.01 -8.16 12.62
C GLU A 185 1.06 -8.82 14.01
N LEU A 186 2.03 -8.42 14.82
CA LEU A 186 2.21 -8.94 16.18
C LEU A 186 2.29 -7.82 17.22
N TYR A 187 1.42 -7.86 18.22
CA TYR A 187 1.42 -6.92 19.34
C TYR A 187 1.61 -7.65 20.66
N ILE A 188 2.75 -7.39 21.33
CA ILE A 188 3.12 -7.86 22.67
C ILE A 188 3.52 -6.70 23.59
N ASN A 189 3.09 -5.49 23.24
CA ASN A 189 3.42 -4.25 23.94
C ASN A 189 2.85 -4.17 25.38
N GLU A 190 1.87 -5.01 25.72
CA GLU A 190 1.28 -5.08 27.05
C GLU A 190 1.70 -6.35 27.84
N CYS A 191 2.83 -6.98 27.44
CA CYS A 191 3.38 -8.18 28.09
C CYS A 191 4.70 -7.87 28.82
N LYS A 192 4.60 -7.22 30.00
CA LYS A 192 5.76 -6.63 30.71
C LYS A 192 6.84 -7.61 31.20
N LYS A 193 6.54 -8.92 31.27
CA LYS A 193 7.53 -9.94 31.66
C LYS A 193 8.33 -10.48 30.49
N ILE A 194 7.88 -10.26 29.25
CA ILE A 194 8.67 -10.65 28.06
C ILE A 194 9.95 -9.85 28.03
N LYS A 195 11.08 -10.55 27.92
CA LYS A 195 12.44 -9.97 27.83
C LYS A 195 13.22 -10.51 26.63
N ASP A 196 12.76 -11.59 26.03
CA ASP A 196 13.41 -12.29 24.92
C ASP A 196 12.48 -12.38 23.73
N ILE A 197 12.84 -11.66 22.66
CA ILE A 197 12.19 -11.68 21.34
C ILE A 197 13.03 -12.37 20.28
N SER A 198 14.11 -13.04 20.65
CA SER A 198 15.05 -13.70 19.72
C SER A 198 14.42 -14.79 18.87
N CYS A 199 13.25 -15.31 19.27
CA CYS A 199 12.46 -16.27 18.49
C CYS A 199 11.72 -15.66 17.30
N LEU A 200 11.53 -14.34 17.29
CA LEU A 200 10.81 -13.65 16.23
C LEU A 200 11.63 -13.62 14.95
N LYS A 201 10.95 -13.78 13.82
CA LYS A 201 11.60 -13.79 12.49
C LYS A 201 11.86 -12.35 12.07
N LYS A 202 13.12 -12.02 11.80
CA LYS A 202 13.54 -10.71 11.31
C LYS A 202 12.85 -10.38 9.98
N GLY A 203 12.28 -9.17 9.89
CA GLY A 203 11.62 -8.69 8.69
C GLY A 203 10.37 -9.50 8.27
N ALA A 204 9.79 -10.29 9.19
CA ALA A 204 8.62 -11.11 8.88
C ALA A 204 7.30 -10.40 9.15
N TYR A 205 7.30 -9.35 9.96
CA TYR A 205 6.10 -8.63 10.37
C TYR A 205 6.02 -7.27 9.68
N SER A 206 4.84 -6.92 9.20
CA SER A 206 4.54 -5.55 8.74
C SER A 206 4.42 -4.57 9.91
N THR A 207 4.03 -5.09 11.11
CA THR A 207 4.01 -4.34 12.37
C THR A 207 4.39 -5.24 13.54
N LEU A 208 5.32 -4.77 14.36
CA LEU A 208 5.73 -5.42 15.61
C LEU A 208 5.63 -4.45 16.78
N GLY A 209 4.53 -4.51 17.54
CA GLY A 209 4.32 -3.74 18.76
C GLY A 209 4.99 -4.40 19.95
N ILE A 210 5.99 -3.73 20.55
CA ILE A 210 6.71 -4.21 21.74
C ILE A 210 6.68 -3.18 22.86
N SER A 211 6.87 -3.63 24.11
CA SER A 211 6.99 -2.73 25.25
C SER A 211 8.44 -2.28 25.47
N GLU A 212 8.61 -1.12 26.11
CA GLU A 212 9.92 -0.53 26.41
C GLU A 212 10.85 -1.41 27.27
N ASN A 213 10.30 -2.42 27.95
CA ASN A 213 11.09 -3.35 28.79
C ASN A 213 11.86 -4.42 27.98
N ILE A 214 11.68 -4.51 26.67
CA ILE A 214 12.51 -5.36 25.81
C ILE A 214 13.92 -4.74 25.74
N PRO A 215 14.99 -5.51 26.01
CA PRO A 215 16.36 -5.01 25.94
C PRO A 215 16.70 -4.38 24.59
N ALA A 216 17.40 -3.24 24.60
CA ALA A 216 17.71 -2.48 23.39
C ALA A 216 18.56 -3.26 22.38
N ASP A 217 19.43 -4.16 22.83
CA ASP A 217 20.23 -5.04 21.97
C ASP A 217 19.37 -6.00 21.16
N GLN A 218 18.27 -6.50 21.74
CA GLN A 218 17.35 -7.39 21.03
C GLN A 218 16.53 -6.64 19.97
N VAL A 219 16.11 -5.40 20.26
CA VAL A 219 15.45 -4.55 19.27
C VAL A 219 16.37 -4.29 18.07
N LEU A 220 17.64 -3.92 18.35
CA LEU A 220 18.63 -3.69 17.33
C LEU A 220 19.02 -4.98 16.56
N ASP A 221 18.99 -6.13 17.21
CA ASP A 221 19.26 -7.42 16.56
C ASP A 221 18.09 -7.87 15.71
N TYR A 222 16.86 -7.52 16.07
CA TYR A 222 15.67 -7.81 15.25
C TYR A 222 15.72 -7.07 13.93
N GLU A 223 16.07 -5.79 13.91
CA GLU A 223 16.12 -4.95 12.70
C GLU A 223 17.24 -5.34 11.72
N ASP A 224 18.28 -6.03 12.20
CA ASP A 224 19.38 -6.53 11.36
C ASP A 224 20.01 -5.47 10.44
N PHE A 225 20.35 -4.31 10.99
CA PHE A 225 20.96 -3.20 10.27
C PHE A 225 22.21 -3.64 9.49
N GLY A 226 22.16 -3.49 8.15
CA GLY A 226 23.30 -3.70 7.26
C GLY A 226 23.94 -2.39 6.80
N ASP A 227 25.04 -2.51 6.04
CA ASP A 227 25.61 -1.37 5.33
C ASP A 227 24.62 -0.86 4.27
N VAL A 228 24.46 0.46 4.16
CA VAL A 228 23.44 1.07 3.29
C VAL A 228 24.04 2.11 2.36
N THR A 229 23.41 2.27 1.19
CA THR A 229 23.68 3.38 0.29
C THR A 229 22.42 4.26 0.23
N ILE A 230 22.57 5.56 0.50
CA ILE A 230 21.47 6.51 0.51
C ILE A 230 21.71 7.65 -0.48
N GLN A 231 20.61 8.24 -0.96
CA GLN A 231 20.64 9.44 -1.80
C GLN A 231 20.98 10.67 -0.94
N LYS A 232 21.85 11.55 -1.44
CA LYS A 232 22.09 12.86 -0.83
C LYS A 232 20.76 13.64 -0.72
N GLY A 233 20.52 14.30 0.40
CA GLY A 233 19.28 14.99 0.74
C GLY A 233 18.40 14.20 1.68
N ASN A 234 18.49 12.87 1.71
CA ASN A 234 17.66 12.00 2.53
C ASN A 234 18.11 11.92 3.99
N PHE A 235 17.22 11.42 4.83
CA PHE A 235 17.45 11.23 6.25
C PHE A 235 17.61 9.75 6.60
N MET A 236 18.42 9.45 7.61
CA MET A 236 18.56 8.09 8.16
C MET A 236 17.24 7.54 8.74
N GLU A 237 16.36 8.41 9.24
CA GLU A 237 15.03 8.05 9.79
C GLU A 237 14.05 7.48 8.75
N MET A 238 14.38 7.58 7.46
CA MET A 238 13.51 7.08 6.38
C MET A 238 13.57 5.57 6.18
N PHE A 239 14.42 4.87 6.90
CA PHE A 239 14.35 3.41 6.96
C PHE A 239 13.18 3.05 7.87
N GLU A 240 12.03 2.76 7.28
CA GLU A 240 10.82 2.36 8.00
C GLU A 240 11.10 1.09 8.80
N SER A 241 10.94 1.17 10.10
CA SER A 241 10.98 0.02 10.99
C SER A 241 9.57 -0.49 11.20
N PRO A 242 9.31 -1.81 11.11
CA PRO A 242 8.05 -2.39 11.51
C PRO A 242 7.86 -2.41 13.04
N VAL A 243 8.91 -2.08 13.80
CA VAL A 243 8.86 -2.10 15.26
C VAL A 243 8.23 -0.82 15.81
N GLU A 244 7.26 -0.96 16.68
CA GLU A 244 6.64 0.10 17.46
C GLU A 244 6.91 -0.14 18.95
N ILE A 245 7.50 0.84 19.64
CA ILE A 245 7.78 0.73 21.08
C ILE A 245 6.75 1.55 21.84
N TYR A 246 6.10 0.92 22.83
CA TYR A 246 5.07 1.53 23.66
C TYR A 246 5.59 1.69 25.09
N SER A 247 5.52 2.91 25.63
CA SER A 247 5.81 3.24 27.02
C SER A 247 4.58 3.10 27.92
N ASP A 248 3.40 3.42 27.38
CA ASP A 248 2.09 3.28 28.02
C ASP A 248 1.11 2.61 27.04
N PRO A 249 0.28 1.65 27.48
CA PRO A 249 -0.71 1.00 26.62
C PRO A 249 -1.77 1.94 26.04
N ASP A 250 -1.99 3.10 26.68
CA ASP A 250 -2.93 4.12 26.20
C ASP A 250 -2.25 5.16 25.28
N ASP A 251 -0.92 5.12 25.14
CA ASP A 251 -0.19 5.96 24.20
C ASP A 251 -0.39 5.46 22.77
N ASN A 252 -0.84 6.38 21.93
CA ASN A 252 -0.65 6.22 20.50
C ASN A 252 0.87 6.26 20.25
N PRO A 253 1.49 5.33 19.50
CA PRO A 253 2.90 5.43 19.22
C PRO A 253 3.13 6.83 18.63
N ASP A 254 3.85 7.65 19.38
CA ASP A 254 4.27 8.94 18.87
C ASP A 254 5.04 8.67 17.58
N SER A 255 4.80 9.44 16.55
CA SER A 255 5.48 9.41 15.25
C SER A 255 6.98 9.76 15.35
N MET A 256 7.58 9.57 16.50
CA MET A 256 9.01 9.76 16.71
C MET A 256 9.76 8.51 16.27
N SER A 257 10.81 8.71 15.51
CA SER A 257 11.73 7.64 15.13
C SER A 257 12.14 6.83 16.36
N ILE A 258 11.97 5.52 16.30
CA ILE A 258 12.36 4.61 17.39
C ILE A 258 13.88 4.51 17.53
N PHE A 259 14.64 4.96 16.54
CA PHE A 259 16.10 4.93 16.53
C PHE A 259 16.70 6.34 16.52
N SER A 260 17.80 6.49 17.25
CA SER A 260 18.69 7.64 17.16
C SER A 260 19.90 7.30 16.31
N TYR A 261 20.39 8.28 15.53
CA TYR A 261 21.48 8.14 14.57
C TYR A 261 22.61 9.10 14.91
N ARG A 262 23.85 8.61 14.96
CA ARG A 262 25.03 9.42 15.19
C ARG A 262 26.11 9.12 14.17
N SER A 263 26.34 10.05 13.25
CA SER A 263 27.40 9.96 12.24
C SER A 263 28.78 10.25 12.84
N ASN A 264 29.78 9.50 12.39
CA ASN A 264 31.18 9.77 12.66
C ASN A 264 31.73 10.95 11.83
N ASN A 265 31.00 11.38 10.78
CA ASN A 265 31.36 12.52 9.94
C ASN A 265 30.14 13.38 9.63
N ILE A 266 29.90 14.40 10.43
CA ILE A 266 28.75 15.34 10.29
C ILE A 266 28.78 16.20 9.02
N LYS A 267 29.87 16.14 8.23
CA LYS A 267 29.94 16.80 6.91
C LYS A 267 29.37 15.92 5.79
N ILE A 268 29.14 14.64 6.07
CA ILE A 268 28.51 13.69 5.14
C ILE A 268 27.08 13.44 5.57
N ILE A 269 26.86 13.06 6.82
CA ILE A 269 25.56 12.93 7.45
C ILE A 269 25.59 13.84 8.68
N ASP A 270 24.71 14.82 8.73
CA ASP A 270 24.69 15.82 9.79
C ASP A 270 24.14 15.29 11.14
N LYS A 271 24.04 16.16 12.14
CA LYS A 271 23.57 15.80 13.47
C LYS A 271 22.11 15.36 13.53
N ASP A 272 21.33 15.74 12.54
CA ASP A 272 19.89 15.41 12.42
C ASP A 272 19.67 14.18 11.52
N GLY A 273 20.75 13.47 11.14
CA GLY A 273 20.68 12.27 10.29
C GLY A 273 20.53 12.54 8.80
N LYS A 274 20.60 13.81 8.35
CA LYS A 274 20.47 14.17 6.94
C LYS A 274 21.79 13.95 6.18
N ALA A 275 21.71 13.30 5.03
CA ALA A 275 22.84 13.13 4.09
C ALA A 275 23.11 14.44 3.34
N VAL A 276 24.07 15.24 3.82
CA VAL A 276 24.35 16.60 3.31
C VAL A 276 25.42 16.65 2.25
N ALA A 277 26.28 15.64 2.16
CA ALA A 277 27.33 15.56 1.13
C ALA A 277 27.63 14.12 0.74
N LYS A 278 28.08 13.93 -0.51
CA LYS A 278 28.59 12.64 -1.02
C LYS A 278 29.79 12.18 -0.22
N GLY A 279 29.92 10.88 -0.03
CA GLY A 279 31.02 10.25 0.67
C GLY A 279 30.59 9.03 1.46
N GLU A 280 31.49 8.55 2.28
CA GLU A 280 31.29 7.36 3.10
C GLU A 280 31.56 7.71 4.56
N THR A 281 30.73 7.21 5.47
CA THR A 281 30.89 7.40 6.91
C THR A 281 30.25 6.24 7.67
N ASP A 282 30.75 5.99 8.87
CA ASP A 282 30.10 5.08 9.78
C ASP A 282 29.03 5.84 10.58
N VAL A 283 27.90 5.21 10.78
CA VAL A 283 26.79 5.74 11.58
C VAL A 283 26.48 4.76 12.71
N THR A 284 26.44 5.27 13.93
CA THR A 284 26.02 4.52 15.10
C THR A 284 24.52 4.68 15.29
N ILE A 285 23.81 3.57 15.41
CA ILE A 285 22.37 3.47 15.59
C ILE A 285 22.10 2.93 17.00
N ALA A 286 21.16 3.53 17.71
CA ALA A 286 20.72 3.06 19.03
C ALA A 286 19.21 3.25 19.15
N VAL A 287 18.57 2.56 20.09
CA VAL A 287 17.16 2.82 20.44
C VAL A 287 17.07 4.19 21.08
N ASN A 288 16.18 5.04 20.58
CA ASN A 288 16.04 6.42 21.03
C ASN A 288 15.74 6.51 22.54
N GLY A 289 16.47 7.39 23.23
CA GLY A 289 16.41 7.50 24.70
C GLY A 289 17.12 6.40 25.49
N ARG A 290 17.68 5.39 24.79
CA ARG A 290 18.34 4.21 25.39
C ARG A 290 19.74 3.95 24.80
N GLU A 291 20.42 5.01 24.32
CA GLU A 291 21.69 4.96 23.61
C GLU A 291 22.84 4.36 24.45
N ASN A 292 22.68 4.39 25.78
CA ASN A 292 23.66 3.83 26.71
C ASN A 292 23.51 2.31 26.94
N GLU A 293 22.41 1.69 26.49
CA GLU A 293 22.15 0.27 26.69
C GLU A 293 22.83 -0.57 25.61
N ALA A 294 22.58 -0.23 24.35
CA ALA A 294 23.17 -0.91 23.19
C ALA A 294 23.23 0.00 21.98
N SER A 295 24.13 -0.32 21.05
CA SER A 295 24.22 0.35 19.74
C SER A 295 24.77 -0.58 18.68
N ARG A 296 24.50 -0.27 17.41
CA ARG A 296 25.10 -0.91 16.22
C ARG A 296 25.76 0.16 15.38
N THR A 297 26.84 -0.19 14.71
CA THR A 297 27.50 0.71 13.76
C THR A 297 27.43 0.10 12.38
N ILE A 298 26.91 0.86 11.43
CA ILE A 298 26.81 0.49 10.03
C ILE A 298 27.65 1.42 9.16
N HIS A 299 28.06 0.96 8.00
CA HIS A 299 28.71 1.78 7.01
C HIS A 299 27.67 2.39 6.07
N VAL A 300 27.72 3.71 5.91
CA VAL A 300 26.79 4.45 5.06
C VAL A 300 27.55 5.14 3.92
N LYS A 301 27.14 4.85 2.70
CA LYS A 301 27.61 5.52 1.50
C LYS A 301 26.55 6.49 1.01
N VAL A 302 26.90 7.76 0.92
CA VAL A 302 26.02 8.81 0.36
C VAL A 302 26.40 9.05 -1.09
N GLN A 303 25.43 8.89 -1.98
CA GLN A 303 25.56 9.11 -3.44
C GLN A 303 24.56 10.13 -3.94
N ASP A 304 24.69 10.57 -5.19
CA ASP A 304 23.68 11.36 -5.91
C ASP A 304 23.63 10.92 -7.38
N GLY A 305 22.75 11.52 -8.18
CA GLY A 305 22.60 11.17 -9.60
C GLY A 305 23.87 11.38 -10.45
N SER A 306 24.94 11.98 -9.92
CA SER A 306 26.22 12.07 -10.61
C SER A 306 27.08 10.79 -10.53
N ASP A 307 26.68 9.85 -9.66
CA ASP A 307 27.32 8.53 -9.55
C ASP A 307 26.74 7.52 -10.53
N ILE A 308 25.61 7.85 -11.16
CA ILE A 308 25.00 7.03 -12.20
C ILE A 308 25.68 7.35 -13.54
N ASP A 309 26.13 6.31 -14.23
CA ASP A 309 26.77 6.43 -15.52
C ASP A 309 25.88 7.21 -16.52
N PRO A 310 26.45 8.04 -17.39
CA PRO A 310 25.71 8.71 -18.47
C PRO A 310 24.95 7.70 -19.32
N ALA A 311 23.83 8.15 -19.90
CA ALA A 311 23.06 7.31 -20.82
C ALA A 311 23.92 6.92 -22.03
N GLY A 312 23.67 5.74 -22.57
CA GLY A 312 24.26 5.27 -23.82
C GLY A 312 23.86 6.10 -25.04
N GLU A 313 24.07 5.56 -26.24
CA GLU A 313 23.69 6.23 -27.48
C GLU A 313 22.19 6.53 -27.54
N THR A 314 21.85 7.72 -28.05
CA THR A 314 20.45 8.13 -28.25
C THR A 314 19.74 7.20 -29.22
N LYS A 315 18.56 6.69 -28.84
CA LYS A 315 17.70 5.86 -29.66
C LYS A 315 16.65 6.69 -30.37
N GLU A 316 16.32 6.33 -31.61
CA GLU A 316 15.29 7.02 -32.40
C GLU A 316 13.89 6.80 -31.82
N GLN A 317 13.67 5.62 -31.27
CA GLN A 317 12.36 5.22 -30.76
C GLN A 317 12.46 4.88 -29.26
N LEU A 318 11.72 5.62 -28.48
CA LEU A 318 11.75 5.54 -27.03
C LEU A 318 10.42 4.96 -26.50
N PRO A 319 10.45 4.22 -25.40
CA PRO A 319 9.21 3.76 -24.76
C PRO A 319 8.35 4.96 -24.32
N ILE A 320 7.04 4.80 -24.47
CA ILE A 320 6.05 5.82 -24.08
C ILE A 320 5.56 5.47 -22.68
N LEU A 321 5.72 6.37 -21.72
CA LEU A 321 5.12 6.24 -20.40
C LEU A 321 3.63 6.61 -20.47
N THR A 322 2.77 5.68 -20.11
CA THR A 322 1.33 5.89 -19.99
C THR A 322 0.89 5.75 -18.54
N GLY A 323 -0.28 6.27 -18.24
CA GLY A 323 -0.79 6.35 -16.88
C GLY A 323 -0.95 7.82 -16.45
N ASN A 324 -2.02 8.11 -15.71
CA ASN A 324 -2.24 9.43 -15.11
C ASN A 324 -2.06 9.33 -13.59
N PRO A 325 -1.00 9.88 -13.03
CA PRO A 325 -0.73 9.77 -11.61
C PRO A 325 -1.75 10.49 -10.72
N ALA A 326 -2.48 11.48 -11.26
CA ALA A 326 -3.46 12.26 -10.51
C ALA A 326 -4.88 11.66 -10.52
N GLY A 327 -5.10 10.56 -11.23
CA GLY A 327 -6.45 10.14 -11.60
C GLY A 327 -6.91 8.79 -11.06
N GLY A 328 -6.42 8.31 -9.92
CA GLY A 328 -6.84 7.00 -9.38
C GLY A 328 -6.30 5.81 -10.19
N GLN A 329 -5.38 6.02 -11.12
CA GLN A 329 -4.73 4.94 -11.85
C GLN A 329 -3.84 4.11 -10.94
N ILE A 330 -3.83 2.80 -11.19
CA ILE A 330 -3.15 1.82 -10.35
C ILE A 330 -1.76 1.51 -10.89
N SER A 331 -1.46 1.87 -12.14
CA SER A 331 -0.18 1.54 -12.76
C SER A 331 0.34 2.61 -13.71
N ILE A 332 1.65 2.78 -13.72
CA ILE A 332 2.39 3.46 -14.77
C ILE A 332 3.00 2.40 -15.68
N ASN A 333 2.80 2.55 -16.97
CA ASN A 333 3.22 1.54 -17.93
C ASN A 333 4.21 2.13 -18.95
N ALA A 334 5.18 1.32 -19.37
CA ALA A 334 6.04 1.61 -20.51
C ALA A 334 5.55 0.81 -21.73
N ILE A 335 5.20 1.50 -22.81
CA ILE A 335 4.81 0.89 -24.09
C ILE A 335 5.95 1.06 -25.07
N TYR A 336 6.45 -0.06 -25.57
CA TYR A 336 7.52 -0.11 -26.57
C TYR A 336 6.95 -0.13 -28.00
N GLU A 337 7.77 0.24 -28.97
CA GLU A 337 7.36 0.27 -30.38
C GLU A 337 6.85 -1.08 -30.89
N ASN A 338 7.42 -2.18 -30.41
CA ASN A 338 6.95 -3.53 -30.76
C ASN A 338 5.54 -3.86 -30.20
N GLY A 339 4.97 -2.96 -29.39
CA GLY A 339 3.66 -3.11 -28.74
C GLY A 339 3.72 -3.88 -27.42
N ASN A 340 4.88 -4.21 -26.92
CA ASN A 340 5.02 -4.76 -25.57
C ASN A 340 4.75 -3.70 -24.54
N VAL A 341 4.04 -4.07 -23.47
CA VAL A 341 3.70 -3.21 -22.33
C VAL A 341 4.25 -3.81 -21.06
N TYR A 342 4.91 -2.98 -20.28
CA TYR A 342 5.50 -3.35 -18.98
C TYR A 342 4.93 -2.45 -17.89
N ASP A 343 4.44 -3.06 -16.81
CA ASP A 343 3.92 -2.35 -15.63
C ASP A 343 5.09 -1.97 -14.72
N LEU A 344 5.38 -0.69 -14.65
CA LEU A 344 6.52 -0.17 -13.87
C LEU A 344 6.23 -0.15 -12.37
N THR A 345 4.96 -0.06 -11.98
CA THR A 345 4.54 -0.12 -10.57
C THR A 345 4.56 -1.55 -10.03
N ASN A 346 4.67 -2.53 -10.91
CA ASN A 346 4.88 -3.94 -10.57
C ASN A 346 6.24 -4.42 -11.12
N ASN A 347 7.31 -3.77 -10.72
CA ASN A 347 8.69 -4.16 -11.03
C ASN A 347 8.97 -4.41 -12.52
N GLY A 348 8.31 -3.70 -13.43
CA GLY A 348 8.52 -3.85 -14.87
C GLY A 348 8.05 -5.19 -15.43
N GLU A 349 7.02 -5.81 -14.85
CA GLU A 349 6.44 -7.03 -15.41
C GLU A 349 5.76 -6.78 -16.76
N LYS A 350 5.96 -7.70 -17.72
CA LYS A 350 5.29 -7.63 -19.01
C LYS A 350 3.81 -8.01 -18.88
N VAL A 351 2.92 -7.04 -19.12
CA VAL A 351 1.47 -7.20 -18.91
C VAL A 351 0.66 -7.31 -20.21
N ALA A 352 1.22 -6.87 -21.33
CA ALA A 352 0.54 -6.98 -22.63
C ALA A 352 1.51 -6.99 -23.81
N ASN A 353 0.99 -7.32 -24.98
CA ASN A 353 1.66 -7.22 -26.28
C ASN A 353 0.72 -6.60 -27.32
N ASP A 354 1.23 -6.28 -28.51
CA ASP A 354 0.47 -5.69 -29.63
C ASP A 354 -0.34 -4.45 -29.23
N ALA A 355 0.14 -3.67 -28.26
CA ALA A 355 -0.56 -2.49 -27.78
C ALA A 355 -0.10 -1.22 -28.53
N LYS A 356 -1.08 -0.41 -28.94
CA LYS A 356 -0.93 1.01 -29.29
C LYS A 356 -1.16 1.87 -28.04
N SER A 357 -2.10 1.47 -27.19
CA SER A 357 -2.28 2.07 -25.87
C SER A 357 -2.70 1.01 -24.85
N TYR A 358 -2.37 1.24 -23.59
CA TYR A 358 -2.71 0.39 -22.46
C TYR A 358 -2.96 1.26 -21.23
N MET A 359 -3.98 0.92 -20.46
CA MET A 359 -4.36 1.67 -19.26
C MET A 359 -5.00 0.73 -18.23
N VAL A 360 -4.73 0.98 -16.99
CA VAL A 360 -5.37 0.30 -15.85
C VAL A 360 -5.93 1.37 -14.93
N ASP A 361 -7.21 1.28 -14.61
CA ASP A 361 -7.94 2.26 -13.81
C ASP A 361 -8.85 1.59 -12.80
N TYR A 362 -9.24 2.31 -11.75
CA TYR A 362 -10.38 1.96 -10.93
C TYR A 362 -11.65 2.56 -11.51
N VAL A 363 -12.68 1.76 -11.58
CA VAL A 363 -14.01 2.16 -12.01
C VAL A 363 -15.01 1.84 -10.90
N TYR A 364 -15.94 2.75 -10.65
CA TYR A 364 -17.04 2.58 -9.72
C TYR A 364 -18.34 2.32 -10.46
N ASP A 365 -19.04 1.23 -10.15
CA ASP A 365 -20.29 0.85 -10.82
C ASP A 365 -21.56 1.34 -10.11
N GLY A 366 -21.40 2.03 -8.97
CA GLY A 366 -22.48 2.46 -8.09
C GLY A 366 -22.56 1.64 -6.80
N ASN A 367 -21.93 0.48 -6.73
CA ASN A 367 -21.89 -0.40 -5.56
C ASN A 367 -20.47 -0.63 -5.03
N LYS A 368 -19.51 -0.88 -5.93
CA LYS A 368 -18.13 -1.18 -5.58
C LYS A 368 -17.13 -0.65 -6.60
N TYR A 369 -15.88 -0.53 -6.19
CA TYR A 369 -14.75 -0.29 -7.07
C TYR A 369 -14.21 -1.60 -7.61
N TYR A 370 -13.79 -1.59 -8.87
CA TYR A 370 -13.07 -2.69 -9.48
C TYR A 370 -11.98 -2.19 -10.43
N MET A 371 -10.92 -2.96 -10.54
CA MET A 371 -9.83 -2.68 -11.46
C MET A 371 -10.29 -2.97 -12.89
N PHE A 372 -10.09 -2.01 -13.79
CA PHE A 372 -10.46 -2.11 -15.18
C PHE A 372 -9.25 -1.89 -16.09
N LYS A 373 -9.03 -2.84 -16.98
CA LYS A 373 -7.91 -2.82 -17.93
C LYS A 373 -8.43 -2.55 -19.34
N THR A 374 -7.79 -1.65 -20.08
CA THR A 374 -8.05 -1.38 -21.49
C THR A 374 -6.78 -1.48 -22.30
N LYS A 375 -6.88 -2.09 -23.47
CA LYS A 375 -5.83 -2.13 -24.48
C LYS A 375 -6.42 -1.82 -25.85
N ILE A 376 -5.83 -0.88 -26.57
CA ILE A 376 -6.07 -0.72 -28.01
C ILE A 376 -4.89 -1.38 -28.71
N SER A 377 -5.15 -2.37 -29.58
CA SER A 377 -4.12 -3.00 -30.38
C SER A 377 -3.56 -2.04 -31.44
N LYS A 378 -2.45 -2.37 -32.05
CA LYS A 378 -1.89 -1.62 -33.19
C LYS A 378 -2.87 -1.55 -34.38
N SER A 379 -3.72 -2.56 -34.53
CA SER A 379 -4.80 -2.60 -35.54
C SER A 379 -6.04 -1.79 -35.13
N GLY A 380 -6.09 -1.19 -33.94
CA GLY A 380 -7.21 -0.37 -33.47
C GLY A 380 -8.32 -1.13 -32.75
N ASN A 381 -8.16 -2.43 -32.52
CA ASN A 381 -9.16 -3.24 -31.81
C ASN A 381 -9.10 -3.01 -30.30
N LEU A 382 -10.28 -2.92 -29.67
CA LEU A 382 -10.43 -2.77 -28.24
C LEU A 382 -10.40 -4.12 -27.51
N TYR A 383 -9.59 -4.22 -26.48
CA TYR A 383 -9.58 -5.32 -25.49
C TYR A 383 -9.83 -4.73 -24.11
N THR A 384 -10.65 -5.42 -23.31
CA THR A 384 -10.96 -5.02 -21.94
C THR A 384 -10.87 -6.20 -20.99
N GLY A 385 -10.53 -5.94 -19.73
CA GLY A 385 -10.43 -6.94 -18.66
C GLY A 385 -10.79 -6.34 -17.31
N LEU A 386 -11.25 -7.20 -16.40
CA LEU A 386 -11.58 -6.85 -15.02
C LEU A 386 -10.56 -7.51 -14.08
N GLU A 387 -10.09 -6.79 -13.05
CA GLU A 387 -9.19 -7.30 -12.03
C GLU A 387 -8.03 -8.13 -12.59
N THR A 388 -7.87 -9.38 -12.11
CA THR A 388 -6.83 -10.32 -12.54
C THR A 388 -7.19 -11.12 -13.78
N GLY A 389 -8.41 -10.91 -14.35
CA GLY A 389 -8.88 -11.67 -15.51
C GLY A 389 -8.16 -11.32 -16.80
N ASP A 390 -8.19 -12.27 -17.75
CA ASP A 390 -7.65 -12.06 -19.09
C ASP A 390 -8.42 -10.98 -19.85
N MET A 391 -7.70 -10.24 -20.69
CA MET A 391 -8.32 -9.24 -21.56
C MET A 391 -9.08 -9.90 -22.72
N LYS A 392 -10.34 -9.51 -22.91
CA LYS A 392 -11.21 -10.01 -23.97
C LYS A 392 -11.32 -9.00 -25.10
N LEU A 393 -11.30 -9.49 -26.35
CA LEU A 393 -11.61 -8.69 -27.54
C LEU A 393 -13.08 -8.28 -27.50
N GLN A 394 -13.34 -6.97 -27.62
CA GLN A 394 -14.70 -6.40 -27.62
C GLN A 394 -15.33 -6.29 -29.02
N ASN A 395 -14.63 -6.71 -30.07
CA ASN A 395 -15.08 -6.63 -31.47
C ASN A 395 -15.45 -5.21 -31.97
N PHE A 396 -14.81 -4.20 -31.38
CA PHE A 396 -14.96 -2.80 -31.80
C PHE A 396 -13.61 -2.22 -32.22
N THR A 397 -13.66 -1.40 -33.26
CA THR A 397 -12.61 -0.43 -33.58
C THR A 397 -13.00 0.91 -32.99
N VAL A 398 -12.10 1.52 -32.24
CA VAL A 398 -12.43 2.68 -31.40
C VAL A 398 -11.74 3.95 -31.88
N LYS A 399 -12.49 5.06 -31.83
CA LYS A 399 -11.99 6.43 -32.04
C LYS A 399 -11.31 6.96 -30.78
N LYS A 400 -11.93 6.75 -29.63
CA LYS A 400 -11.45 7.21 -28.32
C LYS A 400 -11.88 6.25 -27.21
N VAL A 401 -11.01 6.10 -26.21
CA VAL A 401 -11.31 5.40 -24.94
C VAL A 401 -10.96 6.34 -23.79
N ASP A 402 -11.82 6.40 -22.79
CA ASP A 402 -11.58 7.08 -21.53
C ASP A 402 -12.22 6.25 -20.42
N LYS A 403 -11.39 5.61 -19.58
CA LYS A 403 -11.77 4.58 -18.60
C LYS A 403 -12.57 3.43 -19.23
N ASN A 404 -13.75 3.15 -18.70
CA ASN A 404 -14.65 2.12 -19.22
C ASN A 404 -15.63 2.63 -20.29
N PHE A 405 -15.47 3.90 -20.75
CA PHE A 405 -16.24 4.46 -21.86
C PHE A 405 -15.42 4.49 -23.14
N PHE A 406 -16.07 4.25 -24.28
CA PHE A 406 -15.40 4.37 -25.56
C PHE A 406 -16.33 4.82 -26.69
N ILE A 407 -15.78 5.55 -27.64
CA ILE A 407 -16.46 5.98 -28.85
C ILE A 407 -15.94 5.14 -30.02
N THR A 408 -16.85 4.55 -30.77
CA THR A 408 -16.56 3.83 -32.00
C THR A 408 -16.37 4.79 -33.20
N ASN A 409 -15.84 4.29 -34.32
CA ASN A 409 -15.57 5.12 -35.48
C ASN A 409 -16.85 5.72 -36.11
N ASP A 410 -18.01 5.14 -35.87
CA ASP A 410 -19.33 5.66 -36.27
C ASP A 410 -19.92 6.69 -35.27
N ASN A 411 -19.14 7.08 -34.26
CA ASN A 411 -19.48 8.04 -33.20
C ASN A 411 -20.59 7.55 -32.23
N THR A 412 -20.68 6.25 -32.03
CA THR A 412 -21.54 5.65 -31.01
C THR A 412 -20.75 5.49 -29.71
N LEU A 413 -21.33 5.93 -28.60
CA LEU A 413 -20.78 5.79 -27.26
C LEU A 413 -21.24 4.50 -26.59
N TYR A 414 -20.28 3.77 -26.05
CA TYR A 414 -20.50 2.58 -25.25
C TYR A 414 -19.83 2.72 -23.88
N ARG A 415 -20.35 1.97 -22.90
CA ARG A 415 -19.72 1.71 -21.60
C ARG A 415 -19.48 0.21 -21.45
N ILE A 416 -18.35 -0.18 -20.88
CA ILE A 416 -18.13 -1.56 -20.42
C ILE A 416 -18.66 -1.68 -18.98
N ASN A 417 -19.53 -2.65 -18.76
CA ASN A 417 -20.13 -2.92 -17.45
C ASN A 417 -19.29 -3.89 -16.60
N GLU A 418 -19.76 -4.16 -15.38
CA GLU A 418 -19.14 -5.05 -14.40
C GLU A 418 -19.04 -6.54 -14.86
N LYS A 419 -19.70 -6.92 -15.95
CA LYS A 419 -19.60 -8.25 -16.60
C LYS A 419 -18.64 -8.27 -17.78
N ASN A 420 -17.90 -7.19 -17.96
CA ASN A 420 -17.01 -6.98 -19.12
C ASN A 420 -17.76 -7.05 -20.47
N GLN A 421 -18.95 -6.46 -20.53
CA GLN A 421 -19.81 -6.39 -21.72
C GLN A 421 -20.04 -4.93 -22.11
N ALA A 422 -20.06 -4.66 -23.43
CA ALA A 422 -20.31 -3.33 -23.96
C ALA A 422 -21.82 -3.03 -23.98
N GLU A 423 -22.20 -1.93 -23.35
CA GLU A 423 -23.55 -1.37 -23.35
C GLU A 423 -23.57 -0.07 -24.12
N LYS A 424 -24.47 0.03 -25.11
CA LYS A 424 -24.66 1.26 -25.85
C LYS A 424 -25.30 2.34 -24.96
N ILE A 425 -24.69 3.53 -24.95
CA ILE A 425 -25.13 4.66 -24.14
C ILE A 425 -25.76 5.75 -25.01
N ASP A 426 -25.06 6.16 -26.09
CA ASP A 426 -25.49 7.31 -26.88
C ASP A 426 -24.99 7.23 -28.36
N GLU A 427 -25.45 8.15 -29.18
CA GLU A 427 -25.06 8.28 -30.60
C GLU A 427 -24.66 9.74 -30.93
N ASN A 428 -24.02 9.92 -32.08
CA ASN A 428 -23.57 11.24 -32.55
C ASN A 428 -22.58 11.92 -31.61
N VAL A 429 -21.80 11.15 -30.87
CA VAL A 429 -20.84 11.63 -29.89
C VAL A 429 -19.53 12.02 -30.60
N GLU A 430 -19.07 13.27 -30.32
CA GLU A 430 -17.81 13.78 -30.82
C GLU A 430 -16.65 13.51 -29.86
N ASP A 431 -16.87 13.73 -28.56
CA ASP A 431 -15.85 13.59 -27.53
C ASP A 431 -16.44 13.17 -26.19
N ILE A 432 -15.60 12.57 -25.33
CA ILE A 432 -15.95 12.18 -23.97
C ILE A 432 -14.84 12.53 -22.98
N LYS A 433 -15.22 12.70 -21.71
CA LYS A 433 -14.30 12.77 -20.58
C LYS A 433 -14.90 12.08 -19.36
N ALA A 434 -14.33 10.96 -18.98
CA ALA A 434 -14.69 10.25 -17.75
C ALA A 434 -13.97 10.88 -16.54
N PHE A 435 -14.62 10.85 -15.37
CA PHE A 435 -14.09 11.44 -14.16
C PHE A 435 -13.31 10.45 -13.31
N ASP A 436 -12.24 10.94 -12.70
CA ASP A 436 -11.35 10.19 -11.81
C ASP A 436 -11.70 10.32 -10.34
N LEU A 437 -12.62 11.21 -10.01
CA LEU A 437 -12.89 11.59 -8.65
C LEU A 437 -13.65 10.57 -7.83
N TYR A 438 -13.25 10.41 -6.57
CA TYR A 438 -13.90 9.56 -5.58
C TYR A 438 -15.41 9.80 -5.49
N LEU A 439 -15.85 11.06 -5.55
CA LEU A 439 -17.26 11.45 -5.49
C LEU A 439 -17.96 11.46 -6.86
N LEU A 440 -17.21 11.58 -7.96
CA LEU A 440 -17.79 11.68 -9.32
C LEU A 440 -17.49 10.45 -10.18
N ASN A 441 -16.96 9.39 -9.56
CA ASN A 441 -16.58 8.18 -10.27
C ASN A 441 -17.80 7.50 -10.92
N GLY A 442 -17.63 7.08 -12.16
CA GLY A 442 -18.69 6.53 -13.01
C GLY A 442 -19.52 7.57 -13.76
N ARG A 443 -19.20 8.86 -13.66
CA ARG A 443 -19.73 9.94 -14.50
C ARG A 443 -18.86 10.14 -15.73
N CYS A 444 -19.47 10.60 -16.82
CA CYS A 444 -18.77 10.91 -18.05
C CYS A 444 -19.44 12.08 -18.77
N LEU A 445 -18.67 13.13 -19.07
CA LEU A 445 -19.11 14.19 -19.95
C LEU A 445 -19.14 13.67 -21.39
N VAL A 446 -20.21 13.99 -22.11
CA VAL A 446 -20.45 13.59 -23.49
C VAL A 446 -20.68 14.82 -24.34
N LEU A 447 -19.76 15.12 -25.24
CA LEU A 447 -19.90 16.19 -26.23
C LEU A 447 -20.46 15.60 -27.51
N HIS A 448 -21.62 16.08 -27.92
CA HIS A 448 -22.24 15.71 -29.19
C HIS A 448 -21.75 16.57 -30.35
N LYS A 449 -21.90 16.07 -31.56
CA LYS A 449 -21.49 16.77 -32.80
C LYS A 449 -22.19 18.11 -33.04
N ASP A 450 -23.36 18.32 -32.49
CA ASP A 450 -24.13 19.56 -32.56
C ASP A 450 -23.66 20.61 -31.54
N GLY A 451 -22.64 20.29 -30.72
CA GLY A 451 -22.10 21.17 -29.69
C GLY A 451 -22.89 21.16 -28.37
N VAL A 452 -23.75 20.18 -28.17
CA VAL A 452 -24.41 19.96 -26.88
C VAL A 452 -23.53 19.08 -26.01
N LEU A 453 -23.27 19.51 -24.78
CA LEU A 453 -22.60 18.71 -23.75
C LEU A 453 -23.65 18.17 -22.78
N THR A 454 -23.58 16.88 -22.50
CA THR A 454 -24.40 16.17 -21.51
C THR A 454 -23.55 15.39 -20.55
N GLU A 455 -24.16 14.74 -19.55
CA GLU A 455 -23.50 13.83 -18.60
C GLU A 455 -24.27 12.52 -18.52
N VAL A 456 -23.57 11.38 -18.43
CA VAL A 456 -24.16 10.03 -18.55
C VAL A 456 -25.13 9.68 -17.43
N LYS A 457 -24.95 10.18 -16.21
CA LYS A 457 -25.82 9.90 -15.04
C LYS A 457 -26.88 10.99 -14.80
N ASP A 458 -26.64 12.20 -15.31
CA ASP A 458 -27.53 13.35 -15.19
C ASP A 458 -27.93 13.85 -16.58
N PHE A 459 -28.89 13.20 -17.19
CA PHE A 459 -29.38 13.54 -18.54
C PHE A 459 -30.05 14.92 -18.64
N ASP A 460 -30.39 15.53 -17.51
CA ASP A 460 -30.93 16.90 -17.48
C ASP A 460 -29.84 17.96 -17.54
N PHE A 461 -28.59 17.57 -17.21
CA PHE A 461 -27.43 18.45 -17.39
C PHE A 461 -27.17 18.70 -18.89
N LYS A 462 -27.29 19.95 -19.33
CA LYS A 462 -27.02 20.35 -20.73
C LYS A 462 -26.34 21.69 -20.80
N VAL A 463 -25.22 21.73 -21.54
CA VAL A 463 -24.54 22.98 -21.91
C VAL A 463 -24.52 23.10 -23.42
N GLN A 464 -25.01 24.24 -23.96
CA GLN A 464 -25.06 24.51 -25.38
C GLN A 464 -23.80 25.22 -25.88
N ASN A 465 -23.56 25.14 -27.19
CA ASN A 465 -22.48 25.85 -27.88
C ASN A 465 -21.08 25.45 -27.40
N VAL A 466 -20.88 24.20 -26.96
CA VAL A 466 -19.58 23.67 -26.56
C VAL A 466 -18.79 23.29 -27.79
N LYS A 467 -17.57 23.82 -27.92
CA LYS A 467 -16.62 23.52 -28.98
C LYS A 467 -15.78 22.26 -28.64
N LYS A 468 -15.35 22.14 -27.39
CA LYS A 468 -14.57 21.00 -26.92
C LYS A 468 -14.56 20.87 -25.41
N ILE A 469 -14.28 19.67 -24.92
CA ILE A 469 -13.89 19.40 -23.52
C ILE A 469 -12.38 19.68 -23.44
N ALA A 470 -11.96 20.64 -22.62
CA ALA A 470 -10.55 21.03 -22.52
C ALA A 470 -9.77 20.07 -21.61
N ALA A 471 -10.28 19.86 -20.38
CA ALA A 471 -9.76 18.89 -19.42
C ALA A 471 -10.78 18.73 -18.29
N TYR A 472 -10.99 17.56 -17.78
CA TYR A 472 -11.89 17.29 -16.64
C TYR A 472 -13.19 18.14 -16.67
N ASN A 473 -13.33 19.10 -15.76
CA ASN A 473 -14.49 19.99 -15.63
C ASN A 473 -14.42 21.26 -16.50
N TYR A 474 -13.38 21.42 -17.34
CA TYR A 474 -13.20 22.60 -18.17
C TYR A 474 -13.68 22.36 -19.58
N ILE A 475 -14.48 23.27 -20.08
CA ILE A 475 -15.00 23.27 -21.45
C ILE A 475 -14.74 24.62 -22.14
N VAL A 476 -14.59 24.56 -23.46
CA VAL A 476 -14.46 25.74 -24.32
C VAL A 476 -15.71 25.86 -25.17
N GLN A 477 -16.31 27.06 -25.18
CA GLN A 477 -17.47 27.35 -26.01
C GLN A 477 -17.07 27.78 -27.42
N ASN A 478 -18.05 27.85 -28.33
CA ASN A 478 -17.83 28.23 -29.72
C ASN A 478 -17.35 29.70 -29.87
N ASP A 479 -17.67 30.60 -28.94
CA ASP A 479 -17.17 31.97 -28.88
C ASP A 479 -15.73 32.07 -28.34
N GLY A 480 -15.13 30.94 -27.93
CA GLY A 480 -13.80 30.87 -27.36
C GLY A 480 -13.75 31.06 -25.86
N SER A 481 -14.86 31.35 -25.20
CA SER A 481 -14.88 31.44 -23.72
C SER A 481 -14.66 30.09 -23.08
N MET A 482 -14.03 30.11 -21.89
CA MET A 482 -13.75 28.94 -21.08
C MET A 482 -14.64 28.89 -19.86
N LEU A 483 -15.30 27.77 -19.64
CA LEU A 483 -16.17 27.54 -18.50
C LEU A 483 -15.63 26.40 -17.65
N PHE A 484 -15.90 26.47 -16.36
CA PHE A 484 -15.71 25.40 -15.38
C PHE A 484 -17.06 24.82 -14.99
N ILE A 485 -17.18 23.50 -14.90
CA ILE A 485 -18.37 22.79 -14.44
C ILE A 485 -18.16 22.45 -12.98
N ASP A 486 -18.95 23.07 -12.13
CA ASP A 486 -18.92 22.90 -10.67
C ASP A 486 -19.98 21.85 -10.28
N TRP A 487 -19.56 20.76 -9.67
CA TRP A 487 -20.43 19.68 -9.25
C TRP A 487 -20.68 19.79 -7.75
N TYR A 488 -21.93 19.75 -7.34
CA TYR A 488 -22.32 19.76 -5.93
C TYR A 488 -23.09 18.49 -5.60
N GLU A 489 -22.75 17.86 -4.49
CA GLU A 489 -23.58 16.87 -3.83
C GLU A 489 -24.10 17.47 -2.53
N GLU A 490 -25.38 17.79 -2.47
CA GLU A 490 -26.03 18.28 -1.27
C GLU A 490 -27.22 17.35 -0.97
N TYR A 491 -27.15 16.64 0.18
CA TYR A 491 -28.21 15.73 0.68
C TYR A 491 -28.65 14.62 -0.30
N GLY A 492 -27.73 14.10 -1.12
CA GLY A 492 -28.03 13.00 -2.05
C GLY A 492 -28.63 13.46 -3.39
N GLU A 493 -28.77 14.75 -3.63
CA GLU A 493 -29.09 15.31 -4.93
C GLU A 493 -27.81 15.89 -5.56
N SER A 494 -27.49 15.41 -6.76
CA SER A 494 -26.36 15.94 -7.54
C SER A 494 -26.87 17.14 -8.36
N SER A 495 -26.26 18.30 -8.18
CA SER A 495 -26.50 19.47 -9.03
C SER A 495 -25.19 19.96 -9.65
N SER A 496 -25.30 20.64 -10.78
CA SER A 496 -24.15 21.17 -11.48
C SER A 496 -24.38 22.60 -11.91
N LYS A 497 -23.35 23.44 -11.85
CA LYS A 497 -23.37 24.81 -12.34
C LYS A 497 -22.16 25.08 -13.20
N THR A 498 -22.33 25.86 -14.24
CA THR A 498 -21.20 26.37 -15.02
C THR A 498 -20.79 27.75 -14.52
N ARG A 499 -19.47 27.94 -14.38
CA ARG A 499 -18.88 29.25 -14.06
C ARG A 499 -17.94 29.67 -15.17
N LYS A 500 -17.98 30.90 -15.56
CA LYS A 500 -17.03 31.48 -16.53
C LYS A 500 -15.66 31.65 -15.88
N VAL A 501 -14.65 31.07 -16.51
CA VAL A 501 -13.23 31.13 -16.10
C VAL A 501 -12.55 32.30 -16.83
N ALA A 502 -12.73 32.35 -18.15
CA ALA A 502 -12.10 33.36 -19.02
C ALA A 502 -12.93 33.64 -20.27
N ASP A 503 -12.71 34.82 -20.88
CA ASP A 503 -13.32 35.20 -22.17
C ASP A 503 -12.65 34.50 -23.37
N THR A 504 -11.57 33.82 -23.15
CA THR A 504 -10.78 33.13 -24.19
C THR A 504 -10.29 31.79 -23.68
N GLU A 505 -10.05 30.88 -24.62
CA GLU A 505 -9.50 29.57 -24.36
C GLU A 505 -8.11 29.64 -23.69
N MET A 506 -7.92 28.85 -22.64
CA MET A 506 -6.66 28.64 -21.95
C MET A 506 -6.29 27.17 -21.94
N THR A 507 -5.01 26.85 -21.90
CA THR A 507 -4.53 25.48 -21.78
C THR A 507 -4.47 25.09 -20.29
N VAL A 508 -5.16 24.03 -19.92
CA VAL A 508 -5.02 23.42 -18.59
C VAL A 508 -3.68 22.70 -18.54
N VAL A 509 -2.78 23.13 -17.68
CA VAL A 509 -1.40 22.62 -17.58
C VAL A 509 -1.30 21.57 -16.49
N ALA A 510 -1.90 21.81 -15.33
CA ALA A 510 -1.93 20.90 -14.19
C ALA A 510 -3.16 21.18 -13.33
N MET A 511 -3.60 20.17 -12.60
CA MET A 511 -4.56 20.29 -11.51
C MET A 511 -3.85 19.76 -10.26
N GLU A 512 -3.77 20.58 -9.22
CA GLU A 512 -3.18 20.15 -7.95
C GLU A 512 -4.20 19.34 -7.16
N ASP A 513 -3.79 18.15 -6.76
CA ASP A 513 -4.63 17.25 -5.99
C ASP A 513 -4.39 17.46 -4.49
N ARG A 514 -5.38 17.85 -3.83
CA ARG A 514 -5.98 17.48 -2.56
C ARG A 514 -7.34 18.16 -2.54
N VAL A 515 -8.31 17.55 -3.25
CA VAL A 515 -9.66 18.12 -3.31
C VAL A 515 -9.70 19.46 -4.06
N TYR A 516 -9.10 19.48 -5.28
CA TYR A 516 -9.24 20.57 -6.28
C TYR A 516 -9.06 21.99 -5.73
N GLN A 517 -7.96 22.24 -5.03
CA GLN A 517 -7.74 23.58 -4.51
C GLN A 517 -7.50 24.58 -5.62
N TYR A 518 -6.76 24.20 -6.68
CA TYR A 518 -6.58 25.10 -7.83
C TYR A 518 -6.15 24.39 -9.12
N THR A 519 -6.33 25.07 -10.24
CA THR A 519 -5.91 24.63 -11.57
C THR A 519 -4.95 25.62 -12.18
N LEU A 520 -3.86 25.12 -12.73
CA LEU A 520 -2.88 25.91 -13.48
C LEU A 520 -3.33 26.06 -14.93
N LEU A 521 -3.45 27.27 -15.40
CA LEU A 521 -3.86 27.64 -16.74
C LEU A 521 -2.78 28.47 -17.42
N LEU A 522 -2.47 28.15 -18.67
CA LEU A 522 -1.49 28.87 -19.48
C LEU A 522 -2.15 29.47 -20.72
N LYS A 523 -1.91 30.77 -20.97
CA LYS A 523 -2.32 31.44 -22.16
C LYS A 523 -1.27 32.46 -22.59
N ASP A 524 -0.85 32.43 -23.86
CA ASP A 524 0.11 33.38 -24.45
C ASP A 524 1.36 33.58 -23.55
N GLN A 525 1.92 32.44 -23.03
CA GLN A 525 3.04 32.42 -22.09
C GLN A 525 2.76 33.07 -20.73
N THR A 526 1.51 33.42 -20.41
CA THR A 526 1.11 33.93 -19.10
C THR A 526 0.50 32.79 -18.27
N LEU A 527 1.04 32.55 -17.07
CA LEU A 527 0.57 31.53 -16.12
C LEU A 527 -0.48 32.15 -15.19
N TYR A 528 -1.56 31.41 -15.03
CA TYR A 528 -2.65 31.75 -14.13
C TYR A 528 -2.95 30.58 -13.20
N ILE A 529 -3.49 30.86 -12.02
CA ILE A 529 -4.14 29.92 -11.12
C ILE A 529 -5.64 30.24 -11.08
N TYR A 530 -6.47 29.25 -11.34
CA TYR A 530 -7.91 29.32 -11.10
C TYR A 530 -8.21 28.63 -9.77
N ASP A 531 -8.68 29.41 -8.80
CA ASP A 531 -8.93 29.00 -7.44
C ASP A 531 -10.21 29.68 -6.91
N GLU A 532 -11.09 28.90 -6.24
CA GLU A 532 -12.37 29.37 -5.67
C GLU A 532 -13.21 30.29 -6.59
N GLY A 533 -13.20 29.97 -7.88
CA GLY A 533 -13.94 30.77 -8.88
C GLY A 533 -13.26 32.05 -9.32
N LYS A 534 -12.01 32.29 -8.97
CA LYS A 534 -11.19 33.42 -9.34
C LYS A 534 -9.97 33.02 -10.15
N LEU A 535 -9.61 33.87 -11.09
CA LEU A 535 -8.42 33.75 -11.92
C LEU A 535 -7.33 34.68 -11.42
N HIS A 536 -6.22 34.13 -10.95
CA HIS A 536 -5.07 34.86 -10.43
C HIS A 536 -3.91 34.77 -11.42
N LYS A 537 -3.43 35.91 -11.89
CA LYS A 537 -2.22 35.94 -12.71
C LYS A 537 -0.98 35.70 -11.82
N ILE A 538 -0.13 34.78 -12.22
CA ILE A 538 1.10 34.40 -11.50
C ILE A 538 2.34 35.01 -12.17
N ALA A 539 2.52 34.81 -13.46
CA ALA A 539 3.71 35.25 -14.17
C ALA A 539 3.48 35.39 -15.67
N ASP A 540 4.27 36.26 -16.30
CA ASP A 540 4.45 36.35 -17.75
C ASP A 540 5.70 35.57 -18.18
N ASP A 541 5.87 35.42 -19.50
CA ASP A 541 7.03 34.76 -20.11
C ASP A 541 7.29 33.34 -19.63
N VAL A 542 6.23 32.59 -19.30
CA VAL A 542 6.30 31.21 -18.86
C VAL A 542 6.43 30.32 -20.07
N LYS A 543 7.52 29.52 -20.11
CA LYS A 543 7.79 28.53 -21.14
C LYS A 543 7.21 27.17 -20.79
N LYS A 544 7.40 26.74 -19.51
CA LYS A 544 7.01 25.41 -19.05
C LYS A 544 6.65 25.46 -17.58
N VAL A 545 5.63 24.72 -17.20
CA VAL A 545 5.26 24.47 -15.79
C VAL A 545 5.62 23.03 -15.47
N THR A 546 6.20 22.80 -14.31
CA THR A 546 6.40 21.44 -13.80
C THR A 546 5.17 21.08 -12.96
N PRO A 547 4.35 20.13 -13.41
CA PRO A 547 3.21 19.66 -12.62
C PRO A 547 3.67 19.16 -11.23
N TYR A 548 2.87 19.45 -10.21
CA TYR A 548 3.06 18.99 -8.81
C TYR A 548 4.25 19.55 -8.04
N SER A 549 4.93 20.60 -8.55
CA SER A 549 6.11 21.16 -7.88
C SER A 549 6.06 22.67 -7.64
N CYS A 550 4.95 23.34 -7.88
CA CYS A 550 4.84 24.80 -7.74
C CYS A 550 5.99 25.56 -8.43
N VAL A 551 6.55 25.02 -9.52
CA VAL A 551 7.70 25.59 -10.25
C VAL A 551 7.37 25.80 -11.71
N TYR A 552 7.85 26.90 -12.27
CA TYR A 552 7.83 27.14 -13.70
C TYR A 552 9.21 27.57 -14.23
N GLU A 553 9.44 27.32 -15.51
CA GLU A 553 10.57 27.80 -16.30
C GLU A 553 10.10 28.97 -17.16
N ASN A 554 10.82 30.09 -17.13
CA ASN A 554 10.54 31.22 -18.03
C ASN A 554 11.18 31.01 -19.42
N ILE A 555 10.89 31.90 -20.37
CA ILE A 555 11.44 31.83 -21.74
C ILE A 555 12.97 31.93 -21.79
N ASN A 556 13.60 32.50 -20.77
CA ASN A 556 15.05 32.62 -20.64
C ASN A 556 15.71 31.36 -20.03
N GLY A 557 14.94 30.36 -19.67
CA GLY A 557 15.44 29.13 -19.03
C GLY A 557 15.72 29.29 -17.54
N GLU A 558 15.15 30.29 -16.90
CA GLU A 558 15.26 30.51 -15.46
C GLU A 558 14.07 29.88 -14.74
N TYR A 559 14.30 29.39 -13.53
CA TYR A 559 13.28 28.71 -12.72
C TYR A 559 12.74 29.62 -11.62
N TYR A 560 11.45 29.51 -11.37
CA TYR A 560 10.74 30.28 -10.34
C TYR A 560 9.80 29.35 -9.59
N ALA A 561 9.80 29.45 -8.26
CA ALA A 561 8.74 28.87 -7.43
C ALA A 561 7.62 29.90 -7.23
N TYR A 562 6.38 29.44 -7.10
CA TYR A 562 5.24 30.24 -6.67
C TYR A 562 4.62 29.64 -5.39
N GLU A 563 4.19 30.53 -4.50
CA GLU A 563 3.66 30.16 -3.19
C GLU A 563 2.41 30.98 -2.90
N ARG A 564 1.47 30.37 -2.16
CA ARG A 564 0.27 31.02 -1.65
C ARG A 564 0.60 31.64 -0.29
N GLU A 565 0.33 32.92 -0.13
CA GLU A 565 0.46 33.64 1.13
C GLU A 565 -0.84 34.35 1.49
N SER A 566 -1.01 34.68 2.76
CA SER A 566 -2.13 35.48 3.24
C SER A 566 -1.63 36.74 3.98
N ASP A 567 -2.30 37.87 3.78
CA ASP A 567 -2.03 39.10 4.54
C ASP A 567 -2.63 39.01 5.97
N GLU A 568 -2.31 39.97 6.82
CA GLU A 568 -2.81 40.07 8.20
C GLU A 568 -4.35 40.08 8.31
N LYS A 569 -5.06 40.32 7.20
CA LYS A 569 -6.52 40.31 7.12
C LYS A 569 -7.07 38.99 6.53
N GLY A 570 -6.21 38.03 6.28
CA GLY A 570 -6.57 36.72 5.70
C GLY A 570 -6.84 36.78 4.19
N LYS A 571 -6.45 37.89 3.49
CA LYS A 571 -6.54 37.93 2.03
C LYS A 571 -5.39 37.21 1.40
N GLU A 572 -5.69 36.19 0.61
CA GLU A 572 -4.72 35.35 -0.06
C GLU A 572 -4.19 36.00 -1.35
N PHE A 573 -2.90 35.75 -1.62
CA PHE A 573 -2.20 36.20 -2.83
C PHE A 573 -1.07 35.21 -3.15
N PHE A 574 -0.58 35.26 -4.39
CA PHE A 574 0.54 34.40 -4.82
C PHE A 574 1.79 35.25 -5.00
N ILE A 575 2.91 34.78 -4.49
CA ILE A 575 4.23 35.34 -4.70
C ILE A 575 5.08 34.43 -5.56
N THR A 576 6.02 34.97 -6.30
CA THR A 576 6.99 34.24 -7.10
C THR A 576 8.39 34.60 -6.66
N SER A 577 9.26 33.60 -6.56
CA SER A 577 10.66 33.74 -6.24
C SER A 577 11.53 33.00 -7.24
N LYS A 578 12.61 33.63 -7.69
CA LYS A 578 13.61 32.99 -8.55
C LYS A 578 14.38 31.97 -7.73
N ILE A 579 14.51 30.76 -8.25
CA ILE A 579 15.22 29.67 -7.60
C ILE A 579 16.24 29.02 -8.56
N SER A 580 17.21 28.28 -8.01
CA SER A 580 18.07 27.39 -8.79
C SER A 580 17.49 25.99 -8.80
N CYS A 581 17.94 25.14 -9.73
CA CYS A 581 17.56 23.73 -9.75
C CYS A 581 18.07 22.94 -8.54
N THR A 582 19.03 23.48 -7.78
CA THR A 582 19.54 22.92 -6.53
C THR A 582 18.83 23.45 -5.28
N ASN A 583 17.78 24.23 -5.44
CA ASN A 583 16.96 24.69 -4.33
C ASN A 583 15.98 23.60 -3.92
N GLU A 584 15.76 23.41 -2.61
CA GLU A 584 14.84 22.39 -2.04
C GLU A 584 13.41 22.46 -2.58
N LYS A 585 12.96 23.63 -3.05
CA LYS A 585 11.65 23.82 -3.69
C LYS A 585 11.60 23.30 -5.13
N PHE A 586 12.75 22.94 -5.73
CA PHE A 586 12.79 22.54 -7.12
C PHE A 586 12.63 21.03 -7.28
N THR A 587 11.53 20.63 -7.90
CA THR A 587 11.32 19.28 -8.43
C THR A 587 10.99 19.40 -9.92
N GLY A 588 11.79 18.78 -10.79
CA GLY A 588 11.55 18.89 -12.23
C GLY A 588 12.70 18.37 -13.09
N VAL A 589 12.50 18.53 -14.41
CA VAL A 589 13.50 18.14 -15.42
C VAL A 589 14.03 19.40 -16.09
N THR A 590 15.34 19.61 -16.02
CA THR A 590 16.04 20.73 -16.64
C THR A 590 16.17 20.55 -18.17
N GLN A 591 16.58 21.59 -18.88
CA GLN A 591 16.68 21.58 -20.35
C GLN A 591 17.69 20.53 -20.88
N ASP A 592 18.73 20.26 -20.11
CA ASP A 592 19.75 19.23 -20.44
C ASP A 592 19.30 17.80 -20.10
N GLY A 593 18.06 17.62 -19.62
CA GLY A 593 17.53 16.34 -19.24
C GLY A 593 17.96 15.87 -17.86
N THR A 594 18.46 16.76 -16.99
CA THR A 594 18.76 16.41 -15.60
C THR A 594 17.51 16.51 -14.74
N VAL A 595 17.17 15.45 -14.01
CA VAL A 595 16.07 15.41 -13.04
C VAL A 595 16.60 15.80 -11.68
N TYR A 596 15.90 16.75 -11.06
CA TYR A 596 16.07 17.12 -9.66
C TYR A 596 14.77 16.89 -8.90
N ILE A 597 14.88 16.44 -7.66
CA ILE A 597 13.76 16.28 -6.73
C ILE A 597 14.21 16.96 -5.43
N GLU A 598 13.41 17.94 -4.96
CA GLU A 598 13.74 18.76 -3.79
C GLU A 598 15.18 19.35 -3.85
N GLY A 599 15.60 19.74 -5.06
CA GLY A 599 16.93 20.32 -5.31
C GLY A 599 18.06 19.30 -5.40
N GLU A 600 17.82 18.05 -5.13
CA GLU A 600 18.84 17.00 -5.25
C GLU A 600 18.84 16.39 -6.65
N LYS A 601 20.04 16.18 -7.19
CA LYS A 601 20.23 15.58 -8.51
C LYS A 601 19.97 14.08 -8.47
N ILE A 602 19.00 13.62 -9.27
CA ILE A 602 18.58 12.22 -9.28
C ILE A 602 19.11 11.44 -10.49
N LEU A 603 18.92 11.96 -11.70
CA LEU A 603 19.28 11.26 -12.93
C LEU A 603 19.55 12.26 -14.07
N THR A 604 20.41 11.87 -15.03
CA THR A 604 20.71 12.69 -16.22
C THR A 604 20.18 12.05 -17.49
N ASP A 605 20.22 12.82 -18.58
CA ASP A 605 19.84 12.34 -19.93
C ASP A 605 18.39 11.86 -20.03
N VAL A 606 17.50 12.37 -19.18
CA VAL A 606 16.07 12.03 -19.15
C VAL A 606 15.32 12.81 -20.22
N VAL A 607 14.51 12.12 -20.99
CA VAL A 607 13.67 12.70 -22.06
C VAL A 607 12.18 12.67 -21.73
N ASN A 608 11.77 11.80 -20.81
CA ASN A 608 10.41 11.75 -20.31
C ASN A 608 10.39 11.32 -18.84
N CYS A 609 9.50 11.91 -18.06
CA CYS A 609 9.35 11.61 -16.64
C CYS A 609 7.87 11.60 -16.27
N LYS A 610 7.46 10.66 -15.46
CA LYS A 610 6.13 10.60 -14.84
C LYS A 610 6.25 10.36 -13.34
N PHE A 611 5.43 11.07 -12.59
CA PHE A 611 5.32 10.96 -11.15
C PHE A 611 4.10 10.12 -10.76
N TYR A 612 4.26 9.19 -9.83
CA TYR A 612 3.18 8.36 -9.29
C TYR A 612 2.91 8.76 -7.84
N MET A 613 1.84 9.55 -7.63
CA MET A 613 1.57 10.19 -6.33
C MET A 613 1.27 9.22 -5.19
N LYS A 614 0.67 8.08 -5.49
CA LYS A 614 0.26 7.12 -4.45
C LYS A 614 1.44 6.61 -3.62
N GLU A 615 2.62 6.50 -4.22
CA GLU A 615 3.80 5.90 -3.61
C GLU A 615 5.04 6.80 -3.70
N SER A 616 4.86 8.08 -4.03
CA SER A 616 5.97 9.05 -4.20
C SER A 616 7.08 8.54 -5.15
N MET A 617 6.67 7.88 -6.23
CA MET A 617 7.56 7.27 -7.21
C MET A 617 7.66 8.12 -8.47
N TYR A 618 8.85 8.17 -9.07
CA TYR A 618 9.10 8.80 -10.36
C TYR A 618 9.58 7.75 -11.36
N PHE A 619 8.98 7.72 -12.56
CA PHE A 619 9.44 6.88 -13.64
C PHE A 619 10.00 7.73 -14.76
N MET A 620 11.19 7.38 -15.25
CA MET A 620 11.99 8.19 -16.15
C MET A 620 12.46 7.35 -17.34
N VAL A 621 12.37 7.92 -18.54
CA VAL A 621 12.97 7.35 -19.76
C VAL A 621 14.18 8.18 -20.13
N ARG A 622 15.34 7.54 -20.26
CA ARG A 622 16.56 8.18 -20.73
C ARG A 622 16.65 8.15 -22.26
N LYS A 623 17.49 9.00 -22.82
CA LYS A 623 17.73 9.10 -24.31
C LYS A 623 18.17 7.78 -24.94
N ASP A 624 18.78 6.86 -24.19
CA ASP A 624 19.18 5.52 -24.65
C ASP A 624 18.06 4.49 -24.60
N GLY A 625 16.82 4.92 -24.24
CA GLY A 625 15.63 4.08 -24.16
C GLY A 625 15.53 3.22 -22.90
N THR A 626 16.45 3.34 -21.96
CA THR A 626 16.35 2.67 -20.66
C THR A 626 15.28 3.34 -19.80
N VAL A 627 14.55 2.55 -19.00
CA VAL A 627 13.52 3.03 -18.07
C VAL A 627 14.03 2.89 -16.65
N TRP A 628 13.88 3.96 -15.89
CA TRP A 628 14.36 4.08 -14.51
C TRP A 628 13.21 4.42 -13.59
N ALA A 629 13.27 3.93 -12.34
CA ALA A 629 12.42 4.31 -11.24
C ALA A 629 13.21 5.03 -10.15
N TYR A 630 12.61 5.99 -9.51
CA TYR A 630 13.13 6.62 -8.30
C TYR A 630 12.05 6.56 -7.22
N TRP A 631 12.41 6.00 -6.10
CA TRP A 631 11.65 6.00 -4.86
C TRP A 631 12.37 6.85 -3.83
N PHE A 632 11.66 7.80 -3.29
CA PHE A 632 12.18 8.45 -2.10
C PHE A 632 12.09 7.46 -0.90
N PRO A 633 13.17 7.14 -0.18
CA PRO A 633 14.48 7.81 -0.14
C PRO A 633 15.62 7.11 -0.90
N TYR A 634 15.36 6.22 -1.81
CA TYR A 634 16.37 5.38 -2.47
C TYR A 634 17.07 6.06 -3.64
N LEU A 635 18.07 5.40 -4.20
CA LEU A 635 18.71 5.84 -5.45
C LEU A 635 17.80 5.52 -6.65
N ALA A 636 17.98 6.28 -7.75
CA ALA A 636 17.31 5.91 -8.99
C ALA A 636 17.88 4.57 -9.50
N GLU A 637 16.97 3.65 -9.83
CA GLU A 637 17.31 2.31 -10.30
C GLU A 637 16.79 2.08 -11.71
N LYS A 638 17.61 1.34 -12.51
CA LYS A 638 17.20 0.96 -13.85
C LYS A 638 16.25 -0.24 -13.78
N VAL A 639 15.01 -0.05 -14.25
CA VAL A 639 13.94 -1.08 -14.24
C VAL A 639 13.98 -1.91 -15.53
N LEU A 640 14.08 -1.24 -16.69
CA LEU A 640 14.04 -1.90 -17.99
C LEU A 640 15.19 -1.44 -18.89
N ASN A 641 15.74 -2.38 -19.66
CA ASN A 641 16.63 -2.10 -20.76
C ASN A 641 15.87 -1.55 -21.99
N TYR A 642 16.59 -1.06 -22.99
CA TYR A 642 16.03 -0.50 -24.23
C TYR A 642 15.08 -1.46 -24.96
N ASP A 643 15.34 -2.76 -24.93
CA ASP A 643 14.52 -3.81 -25.54
C ASP A 643 13.31 -4.25 -24.68
N GLY A 644 13.18 -3.67 -23.47
CA GLY A 644 12.17 -4.02 -22.49
C GLY A 644 12.53 -5.26 -21.66
N GLU A 645 13.75 -5.76 -21.77
CA GLU A 645 14.20 -6.78 -20.83
C GLU A 645 14.40 -6.20 -19.43
N LYS A 646 13.89 -6.95 -18.44
CA LYS A 646 14.00 -6.58 -17.03
C LYS A 646 15.48 -6.59 -16.61
N VAL A 647 15.86 -5.60 -15.84
CA VAL A 647 17.18 -5.58 -15.22
C VAL A 647 17.15 -6.49 -14.01
N GLU A 648 18.01 -7.51 -13.99
CA GLU A 648 18.20 -8.32 -12.77
C GLU A 648 18.73 -7.38 -11.67
N PRO A 649 18.17 -7.41 -10.46
CA PRO A 649 18.69 -6.61 -9.36
C PRO A 649 20.19 -6.93 -9.16
N THR A 650 21.00 -5.89 -9.02
CA THR A 650 22.41 -6.06 -8.67
C THR A 650 22.48 -6.87 -7.37
N PRO A 651 23.22 -7.98 -7.31
CA PRO A 651 23.31 -8.74 -6.06
C PRO A 651 23.80 -7.81 -4.95
N GLU A 652 23.11 -7.84 -3.81
CA GLU A 652 23.51 -7.06 -2.63
C GLU A 652 25.00 -7.21 -2.37
N PRO A 653 25.73 -6.13 -2.07
CA PRO A 653 27.14 -6.20 -1.74
C PRO A 653 27.32 -7.18 -0.58
N THR A 654 28.21 -8.13 -0.77
CA THR A 654 28.55 -9.14 0.24
C THR A 654 28.87 -8.42 1.56
N PRO A 655 28.23 -8.74 2.69
CA PRO A 655 28.50 -8.07 3.95
C PRO A 655 30.00 -8.08 4.24
N ARG A 656 30.56 -6.93 4.53
CA ARG A 656 31.95 -6.80 4.95
C ARG A 656 32.17 -7.72 6.15
N PRO A 657 33.26 -8.55 6.18
CA PRO A 657 33.51 -9.38 7.33
C PRO A 657 33.60 -8.50 8.58
N THR A 658 32.79 -8.81 9.57
CA THR A 658 32.76 -8.15 10.87
C THR A 658 34.19 -8.03 11.40
N PRO A 659 34.67 -6.85 11.78
CA PRO A 659 36.00 -6.71 12.33
C PRO A 659 36.14 -7.62 13.53
N THR A 660 37.12 -8.52 13.49
CA THR A 660 37.43 -9.42 14.59
C THR A 660 37.74 -8.55 15.82
N PRO A 661 37.08 -8.78 16.98
CA PRO A 661 37.37 -7.99 18.15
C PRO A 661 38.87 -8.05 18.48
N THR A 662 39.51 -6.91 18.62
CA THR A 662 40.89 -6.78 19.01
C THR A 662 41.12 -7.52 20.30
N PRO A 663 42.01 -8.51 20.38
CA PRO A 663 42.26 -9.25 21.60
C PRO A 663 42.75 -8.30 22.69
N GLN A 664 42.12 -8.32 23.86
CA GLN A 664 42.64 -7.65 25.04
C GLN A 664 44.05 -8.21 25.36
N PRO A 665 44.99 -7.40 25.84
CA PRO A 665 46.33 -7.88 26.16
C PRO A 665 46.26 -8.92 27.28
N ILE A 666 46.64 -10.14 26.96
CA ILE A 666 46.79 -11.21 27.94
C ILE A 666 48.04 -10.91 28.78
N PRO A 667 47.96 -11.04 30.15
CA PRO A 667 49.11 -10.94 31.02
C PRO A 667 50.13 -12.03 30.66
N ALA A 668 51.44 -11.68 30.65
CA ALA A 668 52.52 -12.55 30.30
C ALA A 668 52.57 -13.83 31.16
N PRO A 669 52.74 -15.02 30.57
CA PRO A 669 52.94 -16.24 31.30
C PRO A 669 54.39 -16.38 31.76
N THR A 670 54.56 -16.84 32.99
CA THR A 670 55.82 -17.31 33.57
C THR A 670 56.31 -18.58 32.84
N PRO A 671 57.60 -18.77 32.57
CA PRO A 671 58.08 -19.90 31.81
C PRO A 671 58.08 -21.21 32.62
N SER A 672 57.56 -22.27 32.08
CA SER A 672 57.78 -23.64 32.54
C SER A 672 58.14 -24.55 31.35
N SER A 673 59.15 -25.30 31.55
CA SER A 673 59.92 -26.16 30.66
C SER A 673 59.16 -27.31 29.98
N GLY A 674 59.47 -27.50 28.73
CA GLY A 674 59.69 -28.73 27.94
C GLY A 674 58.70 -29.88 27.95
N THR A 675 58.23 -30.20 26.76
CA THR A 675 58.45 -31.53 26.11
C THR A 675 57.84 -31.55 24.70
N THR A 676 58.61 -32.02 23.74
CA THR A 676 58.29 -32.33 22.36
C THR A 676 57.30 -33.49 22.28
N ALA A 677 56.20 -33.30 21.55
CA ALA A 677 55.47 -34.43 20.98
C ALA A 677 54.87 -34.01 19.61
N SER A 678 55.35 -34.66 18.57
CA SER A 678 54.80 -34.70 17.23
C SER A 678 53.42 -35.35 17.26
N SER A 679 52.37 -34.72 16.72
CA SER A 679 51.15 -35.43 16.37
C SER A 679 50.61 -34.93 15.04
N ASN A 680 50.51 -35.86 14.08
CA ASN A 680 49.73 -35.74 12.87
C ASN A 680 48.29 -35.39 13.22
N ALA A 681 47.85 -34.21 12.89
CA ALA A 681 46.40 -33.88 12.96
C ALA A 681 45.76 -34.21 11.63
N GLU A 682 44.81 -35.16 11.66
CA GLU A 682 43.84 -35.34 10.58
C GLU A 682 43.11 -34.04 10.28
N PRO A 683 42.77 -33.74 9.01
CA PRO A 683 42.05 -32.51 8.65
C PRO A 683 40.68 -32.53 9.31
N GLN A 684 40.43 -31.58 10.18
CA GLN A 684 39.16 -31.36 10.86
C GLN A 684 38.04 -31.13 9.83
N GLN A 685 37.01 -31.99 9.82
CA GLN A 685 35.85 -31.84 8.97
C GLN A 685 35.04 -30.60 9.42
N ILE A 686 34.93 -29.62 8.55
CA ILE A 686 34.06 -28.46 8.78
C ILE A 686 32.64 -28.85 8.38
N LYS A 687 31.74 -28.91 9.35
CA LYS A 687 30.33 -29.28 9.14
C LYS A 687 29.53 -28.10 8.61
N VAL A 688 28.48 -28.38 7.81
CA VAL A 688 27.47 -27.41 7.42
C VAL A 688 26.61 -27.07 8.64
N ASN A 689 26.52 -25.78 8.98
CA ASN A 689 25.73 -25.30 10.10
C ASN A 689 24.34 -24.80 9.63
N LYS A 690 24.27 -24.24 8.43
CA LYS A 690 23.02 -23.68 7.88
C LYS A 690 22.98 -23.87 6.36
N ILE A 691 21.79 -24.19 5.86
CA ILE A 691 21.46 -24.15 4.43
C ILE A 691 20.28 -23.22 4.31
N SER A 692 20.39 -22.20 3.48
CA SER A 692 19.31 -21.29 3.15
C SER A 692 19.06 -21.27 1.64
N PHE A 693 17.87 -20.88 1.24
CA PHE A 693 17.47 -20.78 -0.17
C PHE A 693 17.08 -19.35 -0.45
N SER A 694 17.52 -18.82 -1.60
CA SER A 694 16.92 -17.65 -2.18
C SER A 694 16.01 -18.10 -3.34
N ALA A 695 14.75 -17.70 -3.30
CA ALA A 695 13.79 -17.87 -4.38
C ALA A 695 13.14 -16.53 -4.68
N ILE A 696 13.00 -16.22 -5.97
CA ILE A 696 12.34 -14.99 -6.44
C ILE A 696 10.84 -14.98 -6.08
N SER A 697 10.27 -16.13 -5.77
CA SER A 697 8.88 -16.30 -5.33
C SER A 697 8.71 -17.63 -4.60
N THR A 698 7.89 -17.65 -3.57
CA THR A 698 7.45 -18.88 -2.87
C THR A 698 6.25 -19.54 -3.55
N LYS A 699 5.62 -18.89 -4.53
CA LYS A 699 4.48 -19.39 -5.29
C LYS A 699 4.85 -19.49 -6.77
N ILE A 700 4.56 -20.63 -7.39
CA ILE A 700 4.80 -20.88 -8.80
C ILE A 700 3.52 -21.36 -9.47
N ALA A 701 3.17 -20.78 -10.61
CA ALA A 701 2.01 -21.21 -11.39
C ALA A 701 2.23 -22.60 -12.01
N ALA A 702 1.16 -23.36 -12.24
CA ALA A 702 1.22 -24.68 -12.84
C ALA A 702 1.95 -24.65 -14.18
N GLY A 703 2.90 -25.57 -14.37
CA GLY A 703 3.70 -25.70 -15.60
C GLY A 703 4.88 -24.71 -15.71
N LYS A 704 5.10 -23.83 -14.72
CA LYS A 704 6.26 -22.93 -14.68
C LYS A 704 7.40 -23.55 -13.88
N LYS A 705 8.63 -23.08 -14.13
CA LYS A 705 9.84 -23.48 -13.42
C LYS A 705 10.41 -22.30 -12.65
N ILE A 706 10.96 -22.55 -11.48
CA ILE A 706 11.67 -21.58 -10.66
C ILE A 706 13.07 -22.15 -10.33
N LYS A 707 14.08 -21.31 -10.39
CA LYS A 707 15.44 -21.65 -9.98
C LYS A 707 15.60 -21.36 -8.49
N LEU A 708 15.99 -22.37 -7.73
CA LEU A 708 16.34 -22.22 -6.32
C LEU A 708 17.87 -22.13 -6.20
N THR A 709 18.35 -21.06 -5.58
CA THR A 709 19.79 -20.90 -5.26
C THR A 709 19.99 -21.21 -3.79
N THR A 710 20.99 -22.06 -3.50
CA THR A 710 21.33 -22.46 -2.14
C THR A 710 22.56 -21.76 -1.63
N LEU A 711 22.48 -21.29 -0.41
CA LEU A 711 23.60 -20.80 0.37
C LEU A 711 23.93 -21.81 1.47
N ILE A 712 25.17 -22.26 1.50
CA ILE A 712 25.69 -23.22 2.50
C ILE A 712 26.63 -22.46 3.42
N ASN A 713 26.32 -22.44 4.70
CA ASN A 713 27.16 -21.81 5.71
C ASN A 713 27.73 -22.86 6.69
N PRO A 714 29.05 -22.86 6.98
CA PRO A 714 30.05 -21.99 6.39
C PRO A 714 30.39 -22.40 4.94
N GLN A 715 30.77 -21.42 4.12
CA GLN A 715 31.11 -21.63 2.70
C GLN A 715 32.30 -22.57 2.48
N ASN A 716 33.18 -22.74 3.46
CA ASN A 716 34.31 -23.67 3.45
C ASN A 716 33.94 -25.06 4.03
N ALA A 717 32.66 -25.39 4.20
CA ALA A 717 32.26 -26.72 4.65
C ALA A 717 32.81 -27.83 3.76
N THR A 718 33.30 -28.90 4.38
CA THR A 718 34.04 -29.99 3.70
C THR A 718 33.13 -30.80 2.77
N ASN A 719 31.84 -30.96 3.11
CA ASN A 719 30.86 -31.64 2.25
C ASN A 719 29.68 -30.69 1.98
N LYS A 720 29.49 -30.31 0.72
CA LYS A 720 28.42 -29.42 0.25
C LYS A 720 27.37 -30.14 -0.61
N THR A 721 27.37 -31.44 -0.60
CA THR A 721 26.45 -32.24 -1.40
C THR A 721 25.02 -32.05 -0.87
N LEU A 722 24.09 -31.60 -1.71
CA LEU A 722 22.69 -31.41 -1.38
C LEU A 722 21.84 -32.50 -2.03
N LYS A 723 20.86 -32.98 -1.27
CA LYS A 723 19.78 -33.84 -1.77
C LYS A 723 18.47 -33.05 -1.72
N TRP A 724 17.87 -32.87 -2.87
CA TRP A 724 16.59 -32.19 -3.01
C TRP A 724 15.43 -33.19 -3.00
N THR A 725 14.36 -32.83 -2.31
CA THR A 725 13.11 -33.60 -2.30
C THR A 725 11.93 -32.64 -2.28
N THR A 726 10.81 -33.06 -2.87
CA THR A 726 9.54 -32.39 -2.74
C THR A 726 8.63 -33.16 -1.78
N SER A 727 7.84 -32.47 -1.00
CA SER A 727 6.84 -33.10 -0.12
C SER A 727 5.65 -33.66 -0.90
N ASN A 728 5.41 -33.18 -2.12
CA ASN A 728 4.35 -33.68 -2.98
C ASN A 728 4.77 -33.65 -4.46
N ASN A 729 5.20 -34.78 -4.97
CA ASN A 729 5.65 -34.95 -6.36
C ASN A 729 4.52 -34.86 -7.41
N LYS A 730 3.26 -34.82 -7.00
CA LYS A 730 2.12 -34.53 -7.89
C LYS A 730 1.93 -33.02 -8.15
N LEU A 731 2.43 -32.18 -7.24
CA LEU A 731 2.32 -30.72 -7.34
C LEU A 731 3.57 -30.08 -7.93
N ALA A 732 4.74 -30.58 -7.57
CA ALA A 732 6.01 -30.05 -8.07
C ALA A 732 7.08 -31.15 -8.15
N THR A 733 7.98 -31.05 -9.12
CA THR A 733 9.19 -31.88 -9.23
C THR A 733 10.41 -30.97 -9.07
N VAL A 734 11.50 -31.52 -8.52
CA VAL A 734 12.77 -30.80 -8.37
C VAL A 734 13.79 -31.47 -9.29
N ASP A 735 14.29 -30.69 -10.25
CA ASP A 735 15.41 -31.08 -11.13
C ASP A 735 16.73 -30.66 -10.47
N LYS A 736 17.82 -31.45 -10.66
CA LYS A 736 19.16 -31.14 -10.11
C LYS A 736 19.86 -30.09 -10.92
#